data_333749bd7ed888a516ddd620799f4258
#
_entry.id   333749bd7ed888a516ddd620799f4258
#
_cell.length_a   1.000
_cell.length_b   1.000
_cell.length_c   1.000
_cell.angle_alpha   90.00
_cell.angle_beta   90.00
_cell.angle_gamma   90.00
#
_symmetry.space_group_name_H-M   'P 1'
#
loop_
_entity.id
_entity.type
_entity.pdbx_description
1 polymer ?
#
loop_
_entity_poly.entity_id
_entity_poly.type
_entity_poly.pdbx_seq_one_letter_code
_entity_poly.pdbx_strand_id
1 'polypeptide(L)'
;MLGLFKRLSKGVRFSNYYLLIIWRLLLAYIIYTLCRAVFLIYNLDLLQPMSGADLWNIFRGGLMFDTTAILYTNILYLVLSFIPAPFVFNRIYQKILRILYVTVNFICVCMNLGDTVYFPFSMRRVSMTFFSEFTGDVNFGTIFLESLLMFWYITLIGIILLLLLIWLSGSFRDIKSPAYAARTAGAATTAGAATTATTATAASALSLPQRRRAMWRALGIQALALIITAPLFIIGVRGGATRTMRPITLSNAGDFVQVAIHTQAVLNTPFSIIRTIGKAKFTKQNFYPTEAALEQVFTPIKNLPDGTTAQTLQANGTAAQEGIRTKEGPALQDSHFVPALQLEEGATTGSKRNIVILIVESFAAENMSFLNPELPESLTPFLDSLSREGLLCTNAFANGRKSIDAVPSILASMPSLITSFAVTPYATNDLNGLPDILKEMGYYCAFLHGAPNNSMGIRAVSHLCGVDNYYGKTEFGDDSKFDGAWGIWDEYFLPFAANTIGTFKEPFCASIFTLSSHHPFKLPKEYEGVFPQGATDLQRVTPYTDMSLRKFFEQARKSDWYKNTIFVITPDHSTLTGHAPKYKTPIWSTSIPIIFYAPGFIKPGRYNAPVQQLDIMPTLLGLLNYNKPYFAFGRDLNRDSTLQPFVINYGTNQFQLIQGDTLLIRDNKSLVAAYYYKTDSLLLNNLLAPAGGAAAGSTQVSTAASTAARTKIPIETIKASALIILPMFLKIPFS
;
A
#
# COMPACT_ATOMS: atom_id res chain seq x y z
N MET A 1 -3.70 56.79 -9.32
CA MET A 1 -2.91 55.55 -9.41
C MET A 1 -1.78 55.46 -8.35
N LEU A 2 -0.90 56.44 -8.18
CA LEU A 2 0.18 56.38 -7.17
C LEU A 2 -0.31 56.20 -5.73
N GLY A 3 -1.47 56.79 -5.34
CA GLY A 3 -2.06 56.62 -4.01
C GLY A 3 -2.62 55.23 -3.73
N LEU A 4 -3.15 54.56 -4.76
CA LEU A 4 -3.62 53.18 -4.71
C LEU A 4 -2.44 52.21 -4.61
N PHE A 5 -1.38 52.43 -5.40
CA PHE A 5 -0.11 51.69 -5.32
C PHE A 5 0.56 51.79 -3.94
N LYS A 6 0.58 52.99 -3.33
CA LYS A 6 1.09 53.17 -1.96
C LYS A 6 0.23 52.51 -0.89
N ARG A 7 -1.09 52.38 -1.09
CA ARG A 7 -1.97 51.58 -0.20
C ARG A 7 -1.78 50.10 -0.40
N LEU A 8 -1.67 49.63 -1.65
CA LEU A 8 -1.41 48.22 -2.00
C LEU A 8 -0.02 47.76 -1.52
N SER A 9 1.00 48.63 -1.57
CA SER A 9 2.34 48.30 -1.10
C SER A 9 2.47 48.14 0.43
N LYS A 10 1.47 48.56 1.24
CA LYS A 10 1.50 48.44 2.70
C LYS A 10 1.19 47.03 3.22
N GLY A 11 0.71 46.13 2.41
CA GLY A 11 0.39 44.74 2.78
C GLY A 11 -0.60 44.59 3.95
N VAL A 12 -0.99 43.39 4.26
CA VAL A 12 -1.86 43.08 5.42
C VAL A 12 -1.07 43.22 6.71
N ARG A 13 -1.64 43.88 7.73
CA ARG A 13 -0.98 44.13 9.02
C ARG A 13 -1.84 43.58 10.17
N PHE A 14 -1.22 42.76 11.01
CA PHE A 14 -1.86 42.15 12.16
C PHE A 14 -1.39 42.78 13.48
N SER A 15 -2.34 43.00 14.39
CA SER A 15 -2.06 43.41 15.77
C SER A 15 -1.89 42.20 16.70
N ASN A 16 -2.42 41.05 16.35
CA ASN A 16 -2.32 39.79 17.10
C ASN A 16 -1.35 38.84 16.42
N TYR A 17 -0.38 38.35 17.19
CA TYR A 17 0.67 37.44 16.70
C TYR A 17 0.13 36.09 16.26
N TYR A 18 -0.76 35.50 17.02
CA TYR A 18 -1.32 34.18 16.71
C TYR A 18 -2.26 34.22 15.48
N LEU A 19 -3.00 35.31 15.32
CA LEU A 19 -3.82 35.52 14.11
C LEU A 19 -2.92 35.66 12.86
N LEU A 20 -1.73 36.21 12.96
CA LEU A 20 -0.78 36.25 11.85
C LEU A 20 -0.31 34.82 11.46
N ILE A 21 -0.04 33.97 12.45
CA ILE A 21 0.36 32.56 12.18
C ILE A 21 -0.79 31.81 11.51
N ILE A 22 -1.99 31.89 12.06
CA ILE A 22 -3.20 31.27 11.51
C ILE A 22 -3.44 31.78 10.07
N TRP A 23 -3.35 33.07 9.86
CA TRP A 23 -3.51 33.68 8.53
C TRP A 23 -2.49 33.14 7.52
N ARG A 24 -1.22 33.00 7.90
CA ARG A 24 -0.18 32.44 7.03
C ARG A 24 -0.47 30.98 6.67
N LEU A 25 -0.93 30.18 7.62
CA LEU A 25 -1.37 28.81 7.31
C LEU A 25 -2.57 28.81 6.35
N LEU A 26 -3.58 29.64 6.62
CA LEU A 26 -4.74 29.76 5.73
C LEU A 26 -4.34 30.23 4.32
N LEU A 27 -3.41 31.18 4.22
CA LEU A 27 -2.87 31.64 2.94
C LEU A 27 -2.18 30.52 2.17
N ALA A 28 -1.43 29.65 2.86
CA ALA A 28 -0.83 28.46 2.23
C ALA A 28 -1.90 27.54 1.67
N TYR A 29 -3.00 27.28 2.40
CA TYR A 29 -4.12 26.48 1.89
C TYR A 29 -4.76 27.11 0.65
N ILE A 30 -5.00 28.42 0.65
CA ILE A 30 -5.56 29.12 -0.51
C ILE A 30 -4.65 28.94 -1.72
N ILE A 31 -3.34 29.09 -1.55
CA ILE A 31 -2.37 28.95 -2.65
C ILE A 31 -2.30 27.52 -3.18
N TYR A 32 -2.29 26.52 -2.29
CA TYR A 32 -2.31 25.10 -2.72
C TYR A 32 -3.60 24.76 -3.47
N THR A 33 -4.74 25.29 -3.01
CA THR A 33 -6.03 25.14 -3.70
C THR A 33 -5.99 25.78 -5.10
N LEU A 34 -5.39 26.96 -5.24
CA LEU A 34 -5.20 27.60 -6.56
C LEU A 34 -4.27 26.79 -7.47
N CYS A 35 -3.16 26.27 -6.94
CA CYS A 35 -2.29 25.36 -7.71
C CYS A 35 -3.03 24.12 -8.18
N ARG A 36 -3.90 23.51 -7.33
CA ARG A 36 -4.76 22.39 -7.68
C ARG A 36 -5.75 22.75 -8.79
N ALA A 37 -6.36 23.91 -8.72
CA ALA A 37 -7.25 24.40 -9.77
C ALA A 37 -6.51 24.57 -11.11
N VAL A 38 -5.30 25.15 -11.09
CA VAL A 38 -4.45 25.26 -12.29
C VAL A 38 -4.11 23.89 -12.85
N PHE A 39 -3.74 22.94 -12.00
CA PHE A 39 -3.44 21.56 -12.40
C PHE A 39 -4.65 20.89 -13.08
N LEU A 40 -5.84 21.03 -12.49
CA LEU A 40 -7.08 20.46 -13.03
C LEU A 40 -7.45 21.07 -14.39
N ILE A 41 -7.39 22.40 -14.50
CA ILE A 41 -7.72 23.11 -15.75
C ILE A 41 -6.74 22.74 -16.86
N TYR A 42 -5.45 22.68 -16.54
CA TYR A 42 -4.40 22.38 -17.53
C TYR A 42 -4.47 20.94 -18.05
N ASN A 43 -4.80 20.00 -17.18
CA ASN A 43 -4.81 18.56 -17.48
C ASN A 43 -6.23 18.00 -17.64
N LEU A 44 -7.22 18.85 -17.93
CA LEU A 44 -8.63 18.46 -17.95
C LEU A 44 -8.90 17.30 -18.91
N ASP A 45 -8.31 17.32 -20.09
CA ASP A 45 -8.50 16.28 -21.14
C ASP A 45 -7.99 14.91 -20.69
N LEU A 46 -6.91 14.86 -19.89
CA LEU A 46 -6.33 13.62 -19.37
C LEU A 46 -7.10 13.08 -18.16
N LEU A 47 -7.91 13.92 -17.52
CA LEU A 47 -8.67 13.58 -16.30
C LEU A 47 -10.15 13.28 -16.60
N GLN A 48 -10.56 13.22 -17.87
CA GLN A 48 -11.92 12.85 -18.25
C GLN A 48 -12.11 11.31 -18.23
N PRO A 49 -13.33 10.80 -17.95
CA PRO A 49 -14.53 11.55 -17.58
C PRO A 49 -14.50 12.02 -16.12
N MET A 50 -14.98 13.25 -15.83
CA MET A 50 -15.03 13.83 -14.50
C MET A 50 -16.42 14.44 -14.23
N SER A 51 -17.08 14.00 -13.17
CA SER A 51 -18.35 14.55 -12.71
C SER A 51 -18.15 15.72 -11.72
N GLY A 52 -19.21 16.49 -11.48
CA GLY A 52 -19.19 17.51 -10.42
C GLY A 52 -18.96 16.94 -9.02
N ALA A 53 -19.38 15.70 -8.77
CA ALA A 53 -19.13 14.99 -7.52
C ALA A 53 -17.63 14.62 -7.37
N ASP A 54 -16.99 14.19 -8.46
CA ASP A 54 -15.55 13.90 -8.47
C ASP A 54 -14.75 15.17 -8.19
N LEU A 55 -15.12 16.28 -8.81
CA LEU A 55 -14.47 17.57 -8.56
C LEU A 55 -14.59 17.97 -7.09
N TRP A 56 -15.77 17.85 -6.49
CA TRP A 56 -15.96 18.11 -5.05
C TRP A 56 -15.08 17.20 -4.19
N ASN A 57 -15.03 15.91 -4.49
CA ASN A 57 -14.25 14.93 -3.75
C ASN A 57 -12.74 15.18 -3.89
N ILE A 58 -12.26 15.60 -5.07
CA ILE A 58 -10.87 15.98 -5.30
C ILE A 58 -10.47 17.16 -4.41
N PHE A 59 -11.28 18.21 -4.34
CA PHE A 59 -10.98 19.35 -3.46
C PHE A 59 -11.08 19.00 -1.99
N ARG A 60 -12.11 18.24 -1.58
CA ARG A 60 -12.29 17.77 -0.20
C ARG A 60 -11.12 16.88 0.23
N GLY A 61 -10.75 15.90 -0.58
CA GLY A 61 -9.59 15.05 -0.33
C GLY A 61 -8.30 15.85 -0.33
N GLY A 62 -8.16 16.74 -1.32
CA GLY A 62 -7.00 17.63 -1.44
C GLY A 62 -6.68 18.40 -0.17
N LEU A 63 -7.69 18.91 0.57
CA LEU A 63 -7.45 19.61 1.83
C LEU A 63 -6.72 18.74 2.88
N MET A 64 -6.96 17.44 2.94
CA MET A 64 -6.28 16.54 3.86
C MET A 64 -4.79 16.41 3.50
N PHE A 65 -4.48 16.22 2.22
CA PHE A 65 -3.10 16.13 1.74
C PHE A 65 -2.37 17.47 1.82
N ASP A 66 -3.08 18.58 1.56
CA ASP A 66 -2.55 19.92 1.71
C ASP A 66 -2.23 20.21 3.17
N THR A 67 -3.08 19.80 4.13
CA THR A 67 -2.81 19.91 5.57
C THR A 67 -1.48 19.27 5.93
N THR A 68 -1.29 18.02 5.52
CA THR A 68 -0.05 17.28 5.82
C THR A 68 1.17 17.94 5.18
N ALA A 69 1.09 18.34 3.90
CA ALA A 69 2.18 19.00 3.19
C ALA A 69 2.54 20.35 3.82
N ILE A 70 1.55 21.20 4.08
CA ILE A 70 1.74 22.54 4.68
C ILE A 70 2.39 22.41 6.07
N LEU A 71 1.92 21.48 6.89
CA LEU A 71 2.48 21.27 8.23
C LEU A 71 3.93 20.79 8.17
N TYR A 72 4.25 19.82 7.30
CA TYR A 72 5.63 19.34 7.15
C TYR A 72 6.56 20.40 6.60
N THR A 73 6.17 21.09 5.53
CA THR A 73 7.03 22.09 4.89
C THR A 73 7.24 23.31 5.77
N ASN A 74 6.24 23.71 6.54
CA ASN A 74 6.31 24.84 7.45
C ASN A 74 6.70 24.47 8.89
N ILE A 75 7.17 23.24 9.18
CA ILE A 75 7.51 22.80 10.53
C ILE A 75 8.55 23.73 11.19
N LEU A 76 9.60 24.11 10.46
CA LEU A 76 10.64 24.99 10.96
C LEU A 76 10.07 26.38 11.29
N TYR A 77 9.23 26.93 10.39
CA TYR A 77 8.53 28.18 10.64
C TYR A 77 7.66 28.12 11.89
N LEU A 78 6.89 27.04 12.07
CA LEU A 78 6.01 26.85 13.24
C LEU A 78 6.81 26.70 14.54
N VAL A 79 7.82 25.85 14.55
CA VAL A 79 8.68 25.65 15.73
C VAL A 79 9.32 26.98 16.14
N LEU A 80 9.93 27.72 15.21
CA LEU A 80 10.52 28.98 15.48
C LEU A 80 9.49 30.04 15.92
N SER A 81 8.25 29.97 15.45
CA SER A 81 7.18 30.87 15.85
C SER A 81 6.69 30.63 17.27
N PHE A 82 6.75 29.41 17.78
CA PHE A 82 6.24 29.04 19.10
C PHE A 82 7.34 28.94 20.19
N ILE A 83 8.60 29.32 19.90
CA ILE A 83 9.65 29.36 20.92
C ILE A 83 9.21 30.30 22.04
N PRO A 84 9.15 29.84 23.32
CA PRO A 84 8.75 30.70 24.44
C PRO A 84 9.87 31.65 24.89
N ALA A 85 10.21 32.58 24.00
CA ALA A 85 11.29 33.56 24.24
C ALA A 85 10.90 34.96 23.77
N PRO A 86 11.35 36.02 24.48
CA PRO A 86 10.99 37.40 24.19
C PRO A 86 11.44 37.88 22.80
N PHE A 87 12.52 37.33 22.27
CA PHE A 87 13.06 37.72 20.97
C PHE A 87 12.13 37.39 19.79
N VAL A 88 11.19 36.45 19.98
CA VAL A 88 10.19 36.09 18.95
C VAL A 88 9.39 37.31 18.50
N PHE A 89 9.18 38.29 19.37
CA PHE A 89 8.49 39.54 19.05
C PHE A 89 9.42 40.62 18.44
N ASN A 90 10.71 40.37 18.25
CA ASN A 90 11.63 41.28 17.62
C ASN A 90 11.32 41.45 16.12
N ARG A 91 11.40 42.71 15.62
CA ARG A 91 11.12 43.01 14.20
C ARG A 91 12.03 42.26 13.23
N ILE A 92 13.32 42.14 13.56
CA ILE A 92 14.29 41.44 12.72
C ILE A 92 13.92 39.96 12.67
N TYR A 93 13.64 39.35 13.83
CA TYR A 93 13.21 37.94 13.92
C TYR A 93 11.93 37.69 13.13
N GLN A 94 10.92 38.55 13.25
CA GLN A 94 9.69 38.45 12.48
C GLN A 94 9.90 38.63 10.96
N LYS A 95 10.87 39.45 10.54
CA LYS A 95 11.26 39.58 9.14
C LYS A 95 11.90 38.26 8.64
N ILE A 96 12.77 37.64 9.44
CA ILE A 96 13.37 36.32 9.14
C ILE A 96 12.30 35.26 9.02
N LEU A 97 11.36 35.16 9.97
CA LEU A 97 10.25 34.22 9.91
C LEU A 97 9.36 34.43 8.67
N ARG A 98 9.12 35.70 8.27
CA ARG A 98 8.37 36.00 7.05
C ARG A 98 9.12 35.55 5.79
N ILE A 99 10.42 35.80 5.72
CA ILE A 99 11.26 35.35 4.60
C ILE A 99 11.24 33.82 4.52
N LEU A 100 11.47 33.14 5.65
CA LEU A 100 11.42 31.69 5.73
C LEU A 100 10.08 31.14 5.23
N TYR A 101 8.96 31.70 5.73
CA TYR A 101 7.62 31.29 5.31
C TYR A 101 7.40 31.49 3.79
N VAL A 102 7.77 32.66 3.26
CA VAL A 102 7.59 32.98 1.83
C VAL A 102 8.46 32.06 0.96
N THR A 103 9.73 31.87 1.32
CA THR A 103 10.65 31.02 0.55
C THR A 103 10.19 29.57 0.50
N VAL A 104 9.84 28.99 1.64
CA VAL A 104 9.38 27.60 1.70
C VAL A 104 8.10 27.39 0.87
N ASN A 105 7.11 28.25 1.05
CA ASN A 105 5.85 28.11 0.34
C ASN A 105 6.00 28.43 -1.16
N PHE A 106 6.91 29.32 -1.56
CA PHE A 106 7.20 29.57 -2.97
C PHE A 106 7.85 28.37 -3.64
N ILE A 107 8.79 27.70 -2.96
CA ILE A 107 9.36 26.43 -3.46
C ILE A 107 8.24 25.40 -3.68
N CYS A 108 7.30 25.27 -2.75
CA CYS A 108 6.15 24.38 -2.89
C CYS A 108 5.21 24.78 -4.06
N VAL A 109 5.04 26.07 -4.31
CA VAL A 109 4.31 26.56 -5.50
C VAL A 109 5.02 26.16 -6.79
N CYS A 110 6.34 26.37 -6.87
CA CYS A 110 7.13 25.96 -8.02
C CYS A 110 7.03 24.44 -8.28
N MET A 111 7.07 23.62 -7.22
CA MET A 111 6.90 22.18 -7.32
C MET A 111 5.52 21.81 -7.88
N ASN A 112 4.43 22.41 -7.37
CA ASN A 112 3.08 22.11 -7.85
C ASN A 112 2.83 22.59 -9.30
N LEU A 113 3.33 23.75 -9.67
CA LEU A 113 3.17 24.31 -11.02
C LEU A 113 4.07 23.61 -12.05
N GLY A 114 5.32 23.25 -11.67
CA GLY A 114 6.19 22.45 -12.52
C GLY A 114 5.60 21.09 -12.80
N ASP A 115 5.00 20.48 -11.80
CA ASP A 115 4.31 19.20 -11.95
C ASP A 115 3.06 19.28 -12.84
N THR A 116 2.39 20.43 -12.89
CA THR A 116 1.25 20.66 -13.79
C THR A 116 1.64 20.42 -15.26
N VAL A 117 2.83 20.85 -15.63
CA VAL A 117 3.38 20.72 -17.00
C VAL A 117 4.02 19.35 -17.22
N TYR A 118 4.61 18.77 -16.18
CA TYR A 118 5.28 17.46 -16.28
C TYR A 118 4.29 16.29 -16.29
N PHE A 119 3.10 16.45 -15.71
CA PHE A 119 2.09 15.41 -15.59
C PHE A 119 1.69 14.73 -16.92
N PRO A 120 1.45 15.45 -18.04
CA PRO A 120 1.15 14.80 -19.32
C PRO A 120 2.19 13.80 -19.81
N PHE A 121 3.45 13.97 -19.39
CA PHE A 121 4.55 13.09 -19.77
C PHE A 121 4.70 11.88 -18.83
N SER A 122 4.36 12.05 -17.56
CA SER A 122 4.59 11.04 -16.52
C SER A 122 3.33 10.32 -16.08
N MET A 123 2.15 10.88 -16.35
CA MET A 123 0.83 10.44 -15.89
C MET A 123 0.74 10.24 -14.37
N ARG A 124 1.68 10.82 -13.62
CA ARG A 124 1.78 10.73 -12.15
C ARG A 124 2.36 12.01 -11.55
N ARG A 125 2.06 12.26 -10.27
CA ARG A 125 2.69 13.35 -9.53
C ARG A 125 4.19 13.13 -9.36
N VAL A 126 4.95 14.22 -9.50
CA VAL A 126 6.39 14.20 -9.21
C VAL A 126 6.63 13.70 -7.78
N SER A 127 7.53 12.75 -7.65
CA SER A 127 7.94 12.12 -6.41
C SER A 127 9.47 12.21 -6.26
N MET A 128 10.03 11.68 -5.16
CA MET A 128 11.49 11.71 -4.97
C MET A 128 12.25 10.95 -6.06
N THR A 129 11.59 10.06 -6.81
CA THR A 129 12.21 9.34 -7.93
C THR A 129 12.63 10.26 -9.06
N PHE A 130 11.87 11.34 -9.33
CA PHE A 130 12.18 12.34 -10.34
C PHE A 130 13.62 12.86 -10.22
N PHE A 131 14.03 13.27 -9.03
CA PHE A 131 15.37 13.83 -8.82
C PHE A 131 16.49 12.86 -9.16
N SER A 132 16.25 11.55 -9.05
CA SER A 132 17.26 10.56 -9.37
C SER A 132 17.27 10.14 -10.83
N GLU A 133 16.17 10.34 -11.54
CA GLU A 133 16.11 10.12 -12.99
C GLU A 133 16.96 11.17 -13.71
N PHE A 134 17.03 12.38 -13.16
CA PHE A 134 17.81 13.50 -13.70
C PHE A 134 19.17 13.72 -13.02
N THR A 135 19.55 12.90 -12.01
CA THR A 135 20.87 12.99 -11.38
C THR A 135 21.92 12.40 -12.31
N GLY A 136 22.69 13.25 -12.96
CA GLY A 136 23.71 12.86 -13.94
C GLY A 136 23.45 13.36 -15.36
N ASP A 137 22.30 13.95 -15.63
CA ASP A 137 22.06 14.63 -16.90
C ASP A 137 22.75 16.00 -16.88
N VAL A 138 23.79 16.13 -17.71
CA VAL A 138 24.61 17.36 -17.85
C VAL A 138 23.77 18.54 -18.33
N ASN A 139 22.64 18.28 -18.98
CA ASN A 139 21.79 19.28 -19.62
C ASN A 139 20.58 19.72 -18.77
N PHE A 140 20.42 19.20 -17.55
CA PHE A 140 19.24 19.49 -16.70
C PHE A 140 18.96 21.00 -16.55
N GLY A 141 19.99 21.82 -16.35
CA GLY A 141 19.85 23.27 -16.21
C GLY A 141 19.32 23.94 -17.49
N THR A 142 19.77 23.51 -18.64
CA THR A 142 19.29 24.02 -19.94
C THR A 142 17.85 23.63 -20.20
N ILE A 143 17.52 22.35 -19.99
CA ILE A 143 16.14 21.82 -20.14
C ILE A 143 15.17 22.56 -19.20
N PHE A 144 15.59 22.82 -17.96
CA PHE A 144 14.79 23.58 -17.01
C PHE A 144 14.52 25.01 -17.46
N LEU A 145 15.54 25.72 -17.95
CA LEU A 145 15.39 27.10 -18.46
C LEU A 145 14.52 27.15 -19.72
N GLU A 146 14.74 26.24 -20.65
CA GLU A 146 13.91 26.12 -21.87
C GLU A 146 12.45 25.83 -21.51
N SER A 147 12.21 24.96 -20.51
CA SER A 147 10.86 24.67 -20.01
C SER A 147 10.17 25.91 -19.42
N LEU A 148 10.89 26.77 -18.68
CA LEU A 148 10.32 28.03 -18.16
C LEU A 148 9.88 28.98 -19.27
N LEU A 149 10.62 29.01 -20.37
CA LEU A 149 10.28 29.85 -21.54
C LEU A 149 9.17 29.21 -22.37
N MET A 150 9.22 27.93 -22.60
CA MET A 150 8.21 27.17 -23.35
C MET A 150 6.83 27.27 -22.69
N PHE A 151 6.79 27.11 -21.37
CA PHE A 151 5.55 27.19 -20.57
C PHE A 151 5.44 28.55 -19.82
N TRP A 152 5.75 29.66 -20.54
CA TRP A 152 5.80 31.00 -19.99
C TRP A 152 4.53 31.42 -19.22
N TYR A 153 3.35 30.93 -19.64
CA TYR A 153 2.08 31.24 -18.98
C TYR A 153 1.97 30.59 -17.60
N ILE A 154 2.50 29.37 -17.39
CA ILE A 154 2.59 28.73 -16.06
C ILE A 154 3.64 29.46 -15.20
N THR A 155 4.76 29.86 -15.82
CA THR A 155 5.79 30.68 -15.16
C THR A 155 5.21 32.02 -14.70
N LEU A 156 4.38 32.69 -15.53
CA LEU A 156 3.68 33.91 -15.17
C LEU A 156 2.72 33.72 -13.98
N ILE A 157 1.95 32.63 -13.98
CA ILE A 157 1.09 32.26 -12.82
C ILE A 157 1.95 32.12 -11.56
N GLY A 158 3.09 31.45 -11.65
CA GLY A 158 4.04 31.29 -10.54
C GLY A 158 4.53 32.64 -10.00
N ILE A 159 4.88 33.58 -10.86
CA ILE A 159 5.28 34.95 -10.48
C ILE A 159 4.11 35.68 -9.79
N ILE A 160 2.90 35.59 -10.33
CA ILE A 160 1.71 36.20 -9.71
C ILE A 160 1.47 35.63 -8.31
N LEU A 161 1.53 34.30 -8.15
CA LEU A 161 1.36 33.64 -6.86
C LEU A 161 2.46 34.02 -5.87
N LEU A 162 3.72 34.19 -6.31
CA LEU A 162 4.81 34.71 -5.47
C LEU A 162 4.51 36.14 -5.00
N LEU A 163 4.11 37.03 -5.90
CA LEU A 163 3.78 38.40 -5.54
C LEU A 163 2.60 38.45 -4.56
N LEU A 164 1.58 37.65 -4.77
CA LEU A 164 0.45 37.50 -3.86
C LEU A 164 0.91 36.94 -2.50
N LEU A 165 1.78 35.94 -2.47
CA LEU A 165 2.33 35.36 -1.27
C LEU A 165 3.13 36.41 -0.46
N ILE A 166 3.99 37.18 -1.12
CA ILE A 166 4.74 38.26 -0.50
C ILE A 166 3.79 39.33 0.05
N TRP A 167 2.83 39.75 -0.74
CA TRP A 167 1.91 40.84 -0.36
C TRP A 167 0.96 40.42 0.77
N LEU A 168 0.35 39.22 0.70
CA LEU A 168 -0.61 38.70 1.65
C LEU A 168 0.04 38.06 2.90
N SER A 169 1.33 37.68 2.86
CA SER A 169 2.01 37.04 4.01
C SER A 169 1.95 37.84 5.30
N GLY A 170 1.54 39.07 5.18
CA GLY A 170 1.31 39.95 6.32
C GLY A 170 2.58 40.37 7.07
N SER A 171 2.50 41.49 7.78
CA SER A 171 3.51 41.91 8.71
C SER A 171 2.88 42.19 10.07
N PHE A 172 3.62 41.95 11.13
CA PHE A 172 3.19 42.29 12.46
C PHE A 172 3.39 43.78 12.68
N ARG A 173 2.32 44.49 13.05
CA ARG A 173 2.35 45.95 13.30
C ARG A 173 2.72 46.17 14.74
N ASP A 174 3.83 46.86 14.99
CA ASP A 174 4.28 47.32 16.29
C ASP A 174 4.55 46.26 17.38
N ILE A 175 5.69 45.61 17.28
CA ILE A 175 6.30 45.05 18.48
C ILE A 175 7.29 46.09 19.03
N LYS A 176 6.77 47.00 19.79
CA LYS A 176 7.59 47.71 20.75
C LYS A 176 7.73 46.77 21.96
N SER A 177 8.93 46.31 22.24
CA SER A 177 9.45 45.73 23.50
C SER A 177 8.48 44.98 24.45
N PRO A 178 8.94 44.19 25.43
CA PRO A 178 8.12 43.57 26.47
C PRO A 178 7.08 44.46 27.15
N ALA A 179 7.26 45.78 27.10
CA ALA A 179 6.30 46.79 27.54
C ALA A 179 4.99 46.83 26.74
N TYR A 180 4.97 46.34 25.47
CA TYR A 180 3.73 46.26 24.68
C TYR A 180 2.85 45.07 25.07
N ALA A 181 3.43 43.94 25.44
CA ALA A 181 2.69 42.80 25.99
C ALA A 181 2.00 43.20 27.33
N ALA A 182 2.60 44.09 28.09
CA ALA A 182 2.01 44.69 29.29
C ALA A 182 0.83 45.63 28.99
N ARG A 183 0.85 46.30 27.85
CA ARG A 183 -0.22 47.23 27.44
C ARG A 183 -1.49 46.49 26.98
N THR A 184 -1.35 45.41 26.23
CA THR A 184 -2.50 44.61 25.79
C THR A 184 -3.14 43.82 26.94
N ALA A 185 -2.38 43.46 27.95
CA ALA A 185 -2.89 42.85 29.17
C ALA A 185 -3.59 43.85 30.13
N GLY A 186 -3.24 45.15 30.05
CA GLY A 186 -3.83 46.22 30.87
C GLY A 186 -5.03 46.93 30.22
N ALA A 187 -5.17 46.88 28.90
CA ALA A 187 -6.26 47.58 28.19
C ALA A 187 -7.64 46.92 28.32
N ALA A 188 -7.71 45.71 28.92
CA ALA A 188 -8.98 45.06 29.22
C ALA A 188 -9.67 45.62 30.49
N THR A 189 -9.04 46.54 31.24
CA THR A 189 -9.58 46.98 32.55
C THR A 189 -9.90 48.48 32.66
N THR A 190 -9.68 49.32 31.63
CA THR A 190 -10.11 50.72 31.71
C THR A 190 -10.48 51.27 30.33
N ALA A 191 -11.75 51.10 30.00
CA ALA A 191 -12.41 51.96 29.01
C ALA A 191 -12.69 53.32 29.67
N GLY A 192 -11.93 54.31 29.30
CA GLY A 192 -12.23 55.69 29.69
C GLY A 192 -10.95 56.55 29.85
N ALA A 193 -10.58 57.24 28.82
CA ALA A 193 -10.02 58.55 28.73
C ALA A 193 -9.08 58.71 27.51
N ALA A 194 -9.50 59.58 26.63
CA ALA A 194 -8.74 60.03 25.47
C ALA A 194 -7.49 60.81 25.93
N THR A 195 -6.40 60.66 25.18
CA THR A 195 -5.67 61.77 24.55
C THR A 195 -4.28 61.31 24.09
N THR A 196 -3.95 61.72 22.96
CA THR A 196 -2.66 61.66 22.27
C THR A 196 -1.49 62.12 23.14
N ALA A 197 -0.68 61.20 23.62
CA ALA A 197 0.64 61.45 24.13
C ALA A 197 1.62 60.37 23.69
N THR A 198 2.70 60.80 23.13
CA THR A 198 3.84 60.13 22.54
C THR A 198 4.21 58.80 23.18
N THR A 199 4.17 57.75 22.36
CA THR A 199 4.36 56.36 22.70
C THR A 199 5.71 55.93 23.29
N ALA A 200 6.65 56.85 23.43
CA ALA A 200 7.98 56.64 24.05
C ALA A 200 7.96 56.72 25.59
N THR A 201 7.05 57.52 26.17
CA THR A 201 6.98 57.74 27.60
C THR A 201 6.22 56.68 28.41
N ALA A 202 5.32 55.95 27.80
CA ALA A 202 4.54 54.90 28.49
C ALA A 202 5.31 53.62 28.78
N ALA A 203 6.38 53.33 28.01
CA ALA A 203 7.25 52.18 28.27
C ALA A 203 8.16 52.33 29.46
N SER A 204 8.45 53.58 29.85
CA SER A 204 9.25 53.94 31.04
C SER A 204 8.44 53.89 32.35
N ALA A 205 7.12 53.83 32.29
CA ALA A 205 6.23 53.94 33.44
C ALA A 205 5.98 52.60 34.19
N LEU A 206 6.37 51.44 33.64
CA LEU A 206 6.20 50.16 34.34
C LEU A 206 7.38 49.87 35.26
N SER A 207 7.11 49.56 36.54
CA SER A 207 8.13 49.09 37.48
C SER A 207 8.77 47.76 37.02
N LEU A 208 10.02 47.51 37.43
CA LEU A 208 10.73 46.24 37.12
C LEU A 208 9.92 44.97 37.42
N PRO A 209 9.17 44.88 38.56
CA PRO A 209 8.33 43.73 38.86
C PRO A 209 7.17 43.56 37.85
N GLN A 210 6.58 44.67 37.39
CA GLN A 210 5.48 44.62 36.41
C GLN A 210 5.96 44.15 35.03
N ARG A 211 7.16 44.57 34.61
CA ARG A 211 7.80 44.10 33.38
C ARG A 211 8.11 42.61 33.44
N ARG A 212 8.61 42.10 34.58
CA ARG A 212 8.86 40.69 34.80
C ARG A 212 7.55 39.88 34.75
N ARG A 213 6.48 40.28 35.43
CA ARG A 213 5.18 39.63 35.40
C ARG A 213 4.60 39.56 33.97
N ALA A 214 4.69 40.65 33.21
CA ALA A 214 4.19 40.68 31.81
C ALA A 214 5.00 39.73 30.90
N MET A 215 6.32 39.70 31.10
CA MET A 215 7.18 38.75 30.38
C MET A 215 6.82 37.27 30.68
N TRP A 216 6.67 36.92 31.97
CA TRP A 216 6.30 35.58 32.38
C TRP A 216 4.90 35.17 31.87
N ARG A 217 3.95 36.12 31.86
CA ARG A 217 2.62 35.88 31.25
C ARG A 217 2.73 35.62 29.74
N ALA A 218 3.51 36.37 29.01
CA ALA A 218 3.72 36.14 27.57
C ALA A 218 4.38 34.81 27.28
N LEU A 219 5.39 34.44 28.07
CA LEU A 219 6.06 33.12 27.97
C LEU A 219 5.11 31.98 28.32
N GLY A 220 4.25 32.13 29.35
CA GLY A 220 3.23 31.17 29.72
C GLY A 220 2.20 30.95 28.61
N ILE A 221 1.73 32.02 27.95
CA ILE A 221 0.81 31.93 26.80
C ILE A 221 1.48 31.24 25.62
N GLN A 222 2.76 31.50 25.34
CA GLN A 222 3.48 30.81 24.26
C GLN A 222 3.68 29.32 24.56
N ALA A 223 4.04 28.97 25.80
CA ALA A 223 4.15 27.57 26.22
C ALA A 223 2.80 26.85 26.11
N LEU A 224 1.69 27.48 26.53
CA LEU A 224 0.36 26.92 26.37
C LEU A 224 -0.01 26.75 24.89
N ALA A 225 0.28 27.74 24.06
CA ALA A 225 0.04 27.68 22.63
C ALA A 225 0.84 26.50 21.99
N LEU A 226 2.09 26.28 22.40
CA LEU A 226 2.89 25.13 21.95
C LEU A 226 2.26 23.79 22.39
N ILE A 227 1.82 23.69 23.65
CA ILE A 227 1.16 22.50 24.19
C ILE A 227 -0.12 22.17 23.40
N ILE A 228 -0.88 23.18 22.97
CA ILE A 228 -2.11 22.99 22.17
C ILE A 228 -1.78 22.67 20.72
N THR A 229 -0.80 23.36 20.13
CA THR A 229 -0.51 23.19 18.70
C THR A 229 0.25 21.91 18.39
N ALA A 230 1.04 21.36 19.31
CA ALA A 230 1.77 20.11 19.07
C ALA A 230 0.85 18.91 18.83
N PRO A 231 -0.20 18.61 19.63
CA PRO A 231 -1.17 17.57 19.32
C PRO A 231 -1.92 17.84 18.01
N LEU A 232 -2.33 19.08 17.75
CA LEU A 232 -3.02 19.45 16.51
C LEU A 232 -2.13 19.25 15.28
N PHE A 233 -0.85 19.52 15.40
CA PHE A 233 0.15 19.22 14.38
C PHE A 233 0.23 17.73 14.11
N ILE A 234 0.31 16.90 15.14
CA ILE A 234 0.36 15.42 15.00
C ILE A 234 -0.91 14.89 14.33
N ILE A 235 -2.09 15.37 14.74
CA ILE A 235 -3.38 15.02 14.14
C ILE A 235 -3.40 15.41 12.66
N GLY A 236 -3.00 16.62 12.33
CA GLY A 236 -2.97 17.12 10.96
C GLY A 236 -2.00 16.35 10.05
N VAL A 237 -0.82 16.02 10.56
CA VAL A 237 0.19 15.23 9.82
C VAL A 237 -0.26 13.77 9.61
N ARG A 238 -0.98 13.20 10.56
CA ARG A 238 -1.53 11.83 10.45
C ARG A 238 -2.77 11.75 9.55
N GLY A 239 -3.45 12.86 9.30
CA GLY A 239 -4.70 12.89 8.56
C GLY A 239 -5.94 12.53 9.39
N GLY A 240 -5.82 12.48 10.74
CA GLY A 240 -6.94 12.21 11.63
C GLY A 240 -6.55 11.97 13.09
N ALA A 241 -7.57 11.93 13.97
CA ALA A 241 -7.41 11.91 15.43
C ALA A 241 -7.47 10.52 16.06
N THR A 242 -7.89 9.49 15.33
CA THR A 242 -8.07 8.14 15.90
C THR A 242 -6.71 7.44 16.14
N ARG A 243 -6.62 6.64 17.21
CA ARG A 243 -5.39 5.89 17.55
C ARG A 243 -5.00 4.87 16.49
N THR A 244 -5.96 4.33 15.76
CA THR A 244 -5.79 3.34 14.70
C THR A 244 -5.33 3.93 13.36
N MET A 245 -5.46 5.26 13.18
CA MET A 245 -5.02 5.93 11.95
C MET A 245 -3.49 5.94 11.84
N ARG A 246 -2.98 5.28 10.79
CA ARG A 246 -1.58 5.42 10.37
C ARG A 246 -1.40 6.75 9.62
N PRO A 247 -0.17 7.29 9.58
CA PRO A 247 0.11 8.47 8.74
C PRO A 247 -0.30 8.20 7.30
N ILE A 248 -1.06 9.13 6.70
CA ILE A 248 -1.55 9.00 5.32
C ILE A 248 -0.40 8.80 4.33
N THR A 249 -0.66 7.99 3.31
CA THR A 249 0.24 7.64 2.20
C THR A 249 -0.36 8.11 0.87
N LEU A 250 0.37 7.93 -0.25
CA LEU A 250 -0.16 8.30 -1.57
C LEU A 250 -1.44 7.53 -1.91
N SER A 251 -1.49 6.24 -1.56
CA SER A 251 -2.65 5.38 -1.82
C SER A 251 -3.95 5.90 -1.20
N ASN A 252 -3.88 6.63 -0.07
CA ASN A 252 -5.09 7.20 0.55
C ASN A 252 -5.80 8.24 -0.33
N ALA A 253 -5.20 8.71 -1.43
CA ALA A 253 -5.90 9.53 -2.40
C ALA A 253 -7.08 8.78 -3.05
N GLY A 254 -6.98 7.45 -3.21
CA GLY A 254 -8.05 6.57 -3.68
C GLY A 254 -9.26 6.48 -2.73
N ASP A 255 -9.14 6.92 -1.47
CA ASP A 255 -10.30 7.00 -0.55
C ASP A 255 -11.34 8.06 -0.98
N PHE A 256 -10.97 8.99 -1.85
CA PHE A 256 -11.80 10.12 -2.26
C PHE A 256 -12.35 9.99 -3.68
N VAL A 257 -11.70 9.24 -4.54
CA VAL A 257 -12.01 9.13 -5.96
C VAL A 257 -12.03 7.68 -6.42
N GLN A 258 -12.87 7.37 -7.39
CA GLN A 258 -13.05 6.01 -7.92
C GLN A 258 -12.13 5.74 -9.13
N VAL A 259 -11.87 6.76 -9.92
CA VAL A 259 -11.00 6.65 -11.10
C VAL A 259 -9.55 6.86 -10.68
N ALA A 260 -8.68 5.90 -10.97
CA ALA A 260 -7.29 5.91 -10.51
C ALA A 260 -6.53 7.19 -10.86
N ILE A 261 -6.69 7.70 -12.10
CA ILE A 261 -6.01 8.93 -12.53
C ILE A 261 -6.43 10.18 -11.72
N HIS A 262 -7.66 10.21 -11.18
CA HIS A 262 -8.13 11.31 -10.33
C HIS A 262 -7.37 11.41 -9.01
N THR A 263 -6.72 10.34 -8.54
CA THR A 263 -5.86 10.37 -7.35
C THR A 263 -4.74 11.40 -7.49
N GLN A 264 -4.25 11.60 -8.73
CA GLN A 264 -3.21 12.58 -9.03
C GLN A 264 -3.69 14.02 -8.80
N ALA A 265 -4.99 14.29 -9.01
CA ALA A 265 -5.60 15.58 -8.74
C ALA A 265 -5.88 15.82 -7.24
N VAL A 266 -6.14 14.75 -6.48
CA VAL A 266 -6.27 14.78 -5.01
C VAL A 266 -4.92 15.11 -4.35
N LEU A 267 -3.82 14.51 -4.81
CA LEU A 267 -2.47 14.72 -4.29
C LEU A 267 -1.93 16.12 -4.61
N ASN A 268 -0.91 16.53 -3.86
CA ASN A 268 -0.05 17.67 -4.18
C ASN A 268 1.42 17.23 -4.22
N THR A 269 2.25 17.92 -4.98
CA THR A 269 3.63 17.54 -5.25
C THR A 269 4.52 17.55 -3.99
N PRO A 270 4.48 18.56 -3.11
CA PRO A 270 5.24 18.53 -1.86
C PRO A 270 4.93 17.30 -0.99
N PHE A 271 3.66 16.91 -0.87
CA PHE A 271 3.28 15.69 -0.17
C PHE A 271 3.89 14.44 -0.82
N SER A 272 3.74 14.32 -2.15
CA SER A 272 4.25 13.17 -2.91
C SER A 272 5.76 13.02 -2.75
N ILE A 273 6.52 14.12 -2.82
CA ILE A 273 7.97 14.11 -2.61
C ILE A 273 8.29 13.68 -1.17
N ILE A 274 7.69 14.32 -0.14
CA ILE A 274 7.97 14.02 1.27
C ILE A 274 7.69 12.55 1.59
N ARG A 275 6.59 11.98 1.09
CA ARG A 275 6.19 10.60 1.36
C ARG A 275 7.02 9.55 0.62
N THR A 276 7.76 9.96 -0.39
CA THR A 276 8.61 9.07 -1.18
C THR A 276 10.12 9.21 -0.87
N ILE A 277 10.50 10.13 0.03
CA ILE A 277 11.88 10.22 0.55
C ILE A 277 12.27 8.88 1.19
N GLY A 278 13.39 8.32 0.75
CA GLY A 278 13.94 7.07 1.28
C GLY A 278 13.12 5.82 0.97
N LYS A 279 12.10 5.93 0.10
CA LYS A 279 11.36 4.75 -0.37
C LYS A 279 12.12 4.05 -1.48
N ALA A 280 12.05 2.71 -1.46
CA ALA A 280 12.67 1.90 -2.49
C ALA A 280 12.07 2.23 -3.86
N LYS A 281 12.94 2.32 -4.84
CA LYS A 281 12.57 2.39 -6.25
C LYS A 281 12.66 0.99 -6.83
N PHE A 282 11.79 0.69 -7.77
CA PHE A 282 12.05 -0.42 -8.66
C PHE A 282 13.17 0.01 -9.61
N THR A 283 14.38 -0.47 -9.36
CA THR A 283 15.52 -0.20 -10.26
C THR A 283 15.47 -1.24 -11.38
N LYS A 284 15.37 -0.78 -12.63
CA LYS A 284 15.49 -1.68 -13.79
C LYS A 284 16.83 -2.41 -13.70
N GLN A 285 16.76 -3.74 -13.64
CA GLN A 285 17.94 -4.59 -13.64
C GLN A 285 18.06 -5.23 -15.03
N ASN A 286 19.20 -5.05 -15.68
CA ASN A 286 19.42 -5.59 -17.01
C ASN A 286 20.10 -6.96 -16.90
N PHE A 287 19.34 -8.00 -16.54
CA PHE A 287 19.85 -9.37 -16.48
C PHE A 287 19.83 -10.06 -17.83
N TYR A 288 19.09 -9.54 -18.78
CA TYR A 288 19.03 -10.01 -20.16
C TYR A 288 19.53 -8.94 -21.11
N PRO A 289 20.22 -9.30 -22.20
CA PRO A 289 20.77 -8.33 -23.15
C PRO A 289 19.69 -7.51 -23.86
N THR A 290 18.51 -8.09 -24.06
CA THR A 290 17.37 -7.43 -24.71
C THR A 290 16.06 -7.76 -24.01
N GLU A 291 15.02 -6.94 -24.22
CA GLU A 291 13.66 -7.21 -23.74
C GLU A 291 13.07 -8.48 -24.38
N ALA A 292 13.32 -8.69 -25.68
CA ALA A 292 12.90 -9.88 -26.38
C ALA A 292 13.49 -11.18 -25.76
N ALA A 293 14.75 -11.15 -25.32
CA ALA A 293 15.36 -12.27 -24.62
C ALA A 293 14.70 -12.56 -23.25
N LEU A 294 14.25 -11.50 -22.55
CA LEU A 294 13.47 -11.67 -21.31
C LEU A 294 12.07 -12.24 -21.60
N GLU A 295 11.38 -11.71 -22.62
CA GLU A 295 10.05 -12.17 -23.01
C GLU A 295 10.03 -13.61 -23.47
N GLN A 296 11.13 -14.13 -24.03
CA GLN A 296 11.30 -15.55 -24.34
C GLN A 296 11.28 -16.45 -23.10
N VAL A 297 11.58 -15.92 -21.95
CA VAL A 297 11.62 -16.68 -20.69
C VAL A 297 10.34 -16.52 -19.90
N PHE A 298 9.80 -15.31 -19.88
CA PHE A 298 8.57 -15.00 -19.18
C PHE A 298 7.86 -13.79 -19.77
N THR A 299 6.56 -13.92 -20.00
CA THR A 299 5.68 -12.80 -20.29
C THR A 299 4.59 -12.69 -19.23
N PRO A 300 4.40 -11.50 -18.64
CA PRO A 300 3.25 -11.27 -17.76
C PRO A 300 1.95 -11.00 -18.53
N ILE A 301 1.99 -10.88 -19.85
CA ILE A 301 0.78 -10.74 -20.67
C ILE A 301 0.22 -12.12 -20.97
N LYS A 302 -1.00 -12.36 -20.54
CA LYS A 302 -1.75 -13.61 -20.75
C LYS A 302 -2.70 -13.45 -21.94
N ASN A 303 -3.12 -14.55 -22.53
CA ASN A 303 -4.08 -14.62 -23.66
C ASN A 303 -3.65 -13.79 -24.87
N LEU A 304 -2.37 -13.82 -25.24
CA LEU A 304 -1.93 -13.21 -26.51
C LEU A 304 -2.58 -13.93 -27.68
N PRO A 305 -3.01 -13.22 -28.76
CA PRO A 305 -3.54 -13.85 -29.97
C PRO A 305 -2.54 -14.85 -30.59
N ASP A 306 -3.06 -15.97 -31.11
CA ASP A 306 -2.26 -16.96 -31.82
C ASP A 306 -1.44 -16.31 -32.94
N GLY A 307 -0.11 -16.52 -32.92
CA GLY A 307 0.86 -15.91 -33.86
C GLY A 307 1.79 -14.88 -33.22
N THR A 308 1.52 -14.41 -32.00
CA THR A 308 2.40 -13.51 -31.28
C THR A 308 3.22 -14.32 -30.25
N THR A 309 4.49 -14.57 -30.53
CA THR A 309 5.60 -15.00 -29.64
C THR A 309 5.37 -16.22 -28.68
N ALA A 310 4.16 -16.58 -28.26
CA ALA A 310 3.95 -17.65 -27.28
C ALA A 310 4.27 -19.06 -27.87
N GLN A 311 3.94 -19.34 -29.13
CA GLN A 311 4.30 -20.60 -29.80
C GLN A 311 5.79 -20.63 -30.20
N THR A 312 6.35 -19.47 -30.55
CA THR A 312 7.80 -19.34 -30.80
C THR A 312 8.59 -19.55 -29.49
N LEU A 313 8.03 -19.23 -28.34
CA LEU A 313 8.62 -19.45 -27.02
C LEU A 313 8.71 -20.92 -26.64
N GLN A 314 7.71 -21.75 -27.01
CA GLN A 314 7.76 -23.18 -26.78
C GLN A 314 8.77 -23.89 -27.71
N ALA A 315 8.87 -23.48 -28.95
CA ALA A 315 9.86 -24.02 -29.91
C ALA A 315 11.29 -23.62 -29.55
N ASN A 316 11.50 -22.39 -29.04
CA ASN A 316 12.83 -21.90 -28.66
C ASN A 316 13.24 -22.28 -27.24
N GLY A 317 12.29 -22.59 -26.34
CA GLY A 317 12.56 -23.20 -25.05
C GLY A 317 13.23 -24.58 -25.20
N THR A 318 12.82 -25.35 -26.19
CA THR A 318 13.52 -26.58 -26.60
C THR A 318 14.90 -26.30 -27.21
N ALA A 319 15.06 -25.25 -28.00
CA ALA A 319 16.36 -24.89 -28.56
C ALA A 319 17.35 -24.31 -27.52
N ALA A 320 16.87 -23.57 -26.53
CA ALA A 320 17.69 -23.14 -25.38
C ALA A 320 18.07 -24.33 -24.47
N GLN A 321 17.19 -25.35 -24.37
CA GLN A 321 17.52 -26.62 -23.73
C GLN A 321 18.49 -27.46 -24.59
N GLU A 322 18.42 -27.39 -25.92
CA GLU A 322 19.38 -28.10 -26.80
C GLU A 322 20.78 -27.46 -26.83
N GLY A 323 20.89 -26.13 -26.66
CA GLY A 323 22.19 -25.45 -26.50
C GLY A 323 22.92 -25.80 -25.18
N ILE A 324 22.19 -26.29 -24.18
CA ILE A 324 22.73 -26.80 -22.89
C ILE A 324 22.97 -28.32 -22.94
N ARG A 325 22.54 -29.01 -24.00
CA ARG A 325 22.71 -30.46 -24.20
C ARG A 325 24.09 -30.89 -24.70
N THR A 326 25.16 -30.17 -24.43
CA THR A 326 26.49 -30.68 -24.68
C THR A 326 26.98 -31.48 -23.48
N LYS A 327 26.94 -32.81 -23.67
CA LYS A 327 27.46 -33.94 -22.88
C LYS A 327 26.55 -34.51 -21.80
N GLU A 328 25.91 -35.61 -22.20
CA GLU A 328 25.51 -36.79 -21.43
C GLU A 328 25.28 -36.59 -19.90
N GLY A 329 24.13 -36.09 -19.54
CA GLY A 329 23.50 -36.30 -18.26
C GLY A 329 22.13 -36.99 -18.51
N PRO A 330 21.64 -37.86 -17.61
CA PRO A 330 20.37 -38.56 -17.81
C PRO A 330 19.26 -37.51 -17.98
N ALA A 331 18.46 -37.71 -19.02
CA ALA A 331 17.25 -36.94 -19.30
C ALA A 331 16.43 -36.80 -18.00
N LEU A 332 15.98 -35.57 -17.69
CA LEU A 332 14.90 -35.34 -16.72
C LEU A 332 13.60 -35.97 -17.24
N GLN A 333 13.55 -37.29 -17.22
CA GLN A 333 12.35 -38.08 -17.41
C GLN A 333 11.63 -38.22 -16.06
N ASP A 334 11.12 -37.13 -15.52
CA ASP A 334 9.99 -37.14 -14.62
C ASP A 334 9.33 -35.76 -14.75
N SER A 335 8.69 -35.55 -15.92
CA SER A 335 7.60 -34.61 -16.01
C SER A 335 6.48 -35.17 -15.12
N HIS A 336 6.55 -34.88 -13.81
CA HIS A 336 5.40 -35.10 -12.96
C HIS A 336 4.28 -34.23 -13.54
N PHE A 337 3.37 -34.92 -14.26
CA PHE A 337 2.13 -34.31 -14.72
C PHE A 337 1.42 -33.75 -13.50
N VAL A 338 1.41 -32.45 -13.38
CA VAL A 338 0.67 -31.74 -12.33
C VAL A 338 -0.78 -31.73 -12.81
N PRO A 339 -1.69 -32.46 -12.15
CA PRO A 339 -3.08 -32.45 -12.56
C PRO A 339 -3.60 -31.03 -12.47
N ALA A 340 -4.10 -30.49 -13.58
CA ALA A 340 -4.81 -29.22 -13.62
C ALA A 340 -6.00 -29.24 -12.64
N LEU A 341 -6.48 -28.07 -12.24
CA LEU A 341 -7.75 -27.92 -11.52
C LEU A 341 -8.83 -28.67 -12.32
N GLN A 342 -9.48 -29.67 -11.69
CA GLN A 342 -10.48 -30.49 -12.33
C GLN A 342 -11.88 -29.92 -12.09
N LEU A 343 -12.69 -29.91 -13.14
CA LEU A 343 -14.11 -29.59 -13.05
C LEU A 343 -14.92 -30.85 -12.81
N GLU A 344 -16.12 -30.71 -12.23
CA GLU A 344 -17.10 -31.78 -12.12
C GLU A 344 -17.55 -32.25 -13.50
N GLU A 345 -18.04 -33.51 -13.60
CA GLU A 345 -18.53 -34.09 -14.84
C GLU A 345 -19.68 -33.25 -15.40
N GLY A 346 -19.59 -32.85 -16.66
CA GLY A 346 -20.56 -31.97 -17.33
C GLY A 346 -20.41 -30.47 -17.03
N ALA A 347 -19.54 -30.07 -16.11
CA ALA A 347 -19.24 -28.64 -15.87
C ALA A 347 -18.33 -28.12 -16.98
N THR A 348 -18.61 -26.88 -17.44
CA THR A 348 -17.83 -26.24 -18.50
C THR A 348 -17.38 -24.85 -18.04
N THR A 349 -16.18 -24.44 -18.45
CA THR A 349 -15.71 -23.06 -18.26
C THR A 349 -16.56 -22.08 -19.07
N GLY A 350 -16.60 -20.81 -18.63
CA GLY A 350 -17.28 -19.72 -19.37
C GLY A 350 -18.71 -19.41 -18.93
N SER A 351 -19.29 -20.18 -18.00
CA SER A 351 -20.53 -19.77 -17.35
C SER A 351 -20.29 -18.53 -16.46
N LYS A 352 -21.18 -17.55 -16.53
CA LYS A 352 -21.11 -16.36 -15.65
C LYS A 352 -21.46 -16.76 -14.21
N ARG A 353 -20.44 -17.14 -13.45
CA ARG A 353 -20.57 -17.47 -12.03
C ARG A 353 -20.18 -16.29 -11.17
N ASN A 354 -20.82 -16.14 -10.04
CA ASN A 354 -20.40 -15.21 -9.03
C ASN A 354 -19.05 -15.62 -8.44
N ILE A 355 -18.31 -14.66 -7.93
CA ILE A 355 -17.03 -14.89 -7.25
C ILE A 355 -17.11 -14.30 -5.83
N VAL A 356 -16.71 -15.06 -4.83
CA VAL A 356 -16.51 -14.61 -3.46
C VAL A 356 -15.10 -14.98 -3.02
N ILE A 357 -14.27 -13.98 -2.72
CA ILE A 357 -12.90 -14.15 -2.22
C ILE A 357 -12.89 -13.81 -0.73
N LEU A 358 -12.68 -14.81 0.13
CA LEU A 358 -12.53 -14.67 1.57
C LEU A 358 -11.04 -14.55 1.90
N ILE A 359 -10.58 -13.35 2.25
CA ILE A 359 -9.22 -13.06 2.68
C ILE A 359 -9.19 -13.15 4.20
N VAL A 360 -8.48 -14.14 4.75
CA VAL A 360 -8.46 -14.43 6.18
C VAL A 360 -7.22 -13.81 6.82
N GLU A 361 -7.42 -12.90 7.78
CA GLU A 361 -6.35 -12.17 8.47
C GLU A 361 -5.38 -13.12 9.19
N SER A 362 -4.07 -12.98 8.91
CA SER A 362 -2.95 -13.62 9.62
C SER A 362 -3.08 -15.15 9.80
N PHE A 363 -3.52 -15.88 8.79
CA PHE A 363 -3.84 -17.30 8.90
C PHE A 363 -2.77 -18.18 8.22
N ALA A 364 -2.07 -19.00 8.98
CA ALA A 364 -0.99 -19.87 8.51
C ALA A 364 -1.47 -21.30 8.20
N ALA A 365 -0.81 -21.95 7.25
CA ALA A 365 -0.99 -23.39 7.02
C ALA A 365 -0.70 -24.22 8.29
N GLU A 366 0.17 -23.75 9.18
CA GLU A 366 0.49 -24.35 10.46
C GLU A 366 -0.73 -24.56 11.36
N ASN A 367 -1.75 -23.70 11.25
CA ASN A 367 -2.94 -23.71 12.12
C ASN A 367 -4.07 -24.61 11.61
N MET A 368 -3.93 -25.19 10.43
CA MET A 368 -4.93 -26.05 9.80
C MET A 368 -4.50 -27.53 9.91
N SER A 369 -5.26 -28.36 10.63
CA SER A 369 -4.89 -29.76 10.88
C SER A 369 -4.71 -30.57 9.61
N PHE A 370 -5.45 -30.22 8.55
CA PHE A 370 -5.35 -30.89 7.26
C PHE A 370 -4.00 -30.64 6.54
N LEU A 371 -3.30 -29.53 6.86
CA LEU A 371 -1.98 -29.15 6.35
C LEU A 371 -0.86 -29.41 7.36
N ASN A 372 -1.19 -29.47 8.63
CA ASN A 372 -0.27 -29.72 9.74
C ASN A 372 -0.81 -30.85 10.64
N PRO A 373 -0.58 -32.11 10.28
CA PRO A 373 -1.04 -33.25 11.07
C PRO A 373 -0.41 -33.36 12.48
N GLU A 374 0.64 -32.58 12.76
CA GLU A 374 1.31 -32.56 14.07
C GLU A 374 0.54 -31.72 15.13
N LEU A 375 -0.52 -31.02 14.72
CA LEU A 375 -1.38 -30.31 15.68
C LEU A 375 -2.08 -31.32 16.59
N PRO A 376 -2.06 -31.10 17.92
CA PRO A 376 -2.68 -32.04 18.88
C PRO A 376 -4.21 -32.09 18.75
N GLU A 377 -4.82 -31.01 18.30
CA GLU A 377 -6.26 -30.90 18.00
C GLU A 377 -6.51 -29.89 16.87
N SER A 378 -7.64 -30.01 16.19
CA SER A 378 -7.99 -29.09 15.11
C SER A 378 -8.37 -27.72 15.67
N LEU A 379 -7.65 -26.68 15.20
CA LEU A 379 -7.98 -25.29 15.44
C LEU A 379 -8.99 -24.75 14.40
N THR A 380 -9.24 -25.51 13.34
CA THR A 380 -10.02 -25.07 12.16
C THR A 380 -10.97 -26.17 11.66
N PRO A 381 -11.84 -26.73 12.52
CA PRO A 381 -12.70 -27.86 12.15
C PRO A 381 -13.62 -27.55 10.96
N PHE A 382 -14.07 -26.30 10.81
CA PHE A 382 -14.89 -25.91 9.68
C PHE A 382 -14.07 -25.86 8.37
N LEU A 383 -12.92 -25.18 8.34
CA LEU A 383 -12.07 -25.11 7.15
C LEU A 383 -11.48 -26.48 6.79
N ASP A 384 -11.15 -27.32 7.78
CA ASP A 384 -10.74 -28.70 7.56
C ASP A 384 -11.85 -29.53 6.88
N SER A 385 -13.12 -29.30 7.25
CA SER A 385 -14.27 -29.92 6.57
C SER A 385 -14.46 -29.37 5.16
N LEU A 386 -14.47 -28.06 5.00
CA LEU A 386 -14.67 -27.40 3.71
C LEU A 386 -13.59 -27.78 2.69
N SER A 387 -12.35 -27.98 3.15
CA SER A 387 -11.23 -28.41 2.30
C SER A 387 -11.38 -29.81 1.71
N ARG A 388 -12.28 -30.66 2.27
CA ARG A 388 -12.63 -31.96 1.70
C ARG A 388 -13.70 -31.85 0.61
N GLU A 389 -14.48 -30.76 0.64
CA GLU A 389 -15.54 -30.47 -0.31
C GLU A 389 -15.06 -29.57 -1.47
N GLY A 390 -13.86 -29.04 -1.40
CA GLY A 390 -13.24 -28.18 -2.40
C GLY A 390 -11.88 -28.67 -2.90
N LEU A 391 -11.24 -27.87 -3.74
CA LEU A 391 -9.85 -28.08 -4.14
C LEU A 391 -8.92 -27.36 -3.15
N LEU A 392 -8.18 -28.12 -2.35
CA LEU A 392 -7.17 -27.58 -1.44
C LEU A 392 -5.79 -27.56 -2.10
N CYS A 393 -5.17 -26.38 -2.20
CA CYS A 393 -3.76 -26.23 -2.57
C CYS A 393 -2.90 -26.50 -1.34
N THR A 394 -2.25 -27.68 -1.30
CA THR A 394 -1.51 -28.14 -0.11
C THR A 394 -0.12 -27.51 0.04
N ASN A 395 0.37 -26.87 -1.02
CA ASN A 395 1.70 -26.28 -1.10
C ASN A 395 1.60 -24.82 -1.60
N ALA A 396 0.88 -23.99 -0.82
CA ALA A 396 0.56 -22.62 -1.18
C ALA A 396 1.29 -21.60 -0.28
N PHE A 397 1.61 -20.43 -0.88
CA PHE A 397 2.42 -19.41 -0.26
C PHE A 397 1.85 -18.00 -0.49
N ALA A 398 1.93 -17.15 0.53
CA ALA A 398 1.62 -15.72 0.44
C ALA A 398 2.73 -14.97 -0.31
N ASN A 399 2.36 -13.94 -1.06
CA ASN A 399 3.29 -13.08 -1.80
C ASN A 399 3.64 -11.77 -1.07
N GLY A 400 3.42 -11.72 0.23
CA GLY A 400 3.74 -10.60 1.09
C GLY A 400 3.69 -11.00 2.55
N ARG A 401 4.02 -10.06 3.42
CA ARG A 401 4.05 -10.26 4.88
C ARG A 401 3.16 -9.27 5.63
N LYS A 402 2.34 -8.53 4.93
CA LYS A 402 1.45 -7.48 5.45
C LYS A 402 0.13 -7.53 4.71
N SER A 403 -0.95 -7.23 5.40
CA SER A 403 -2.30 -7.22 4.83
C SER A 403 -2.42 -6.33 3.58
N ILE A 404 -1.72 -5.20 3.55
CA ILE A 404 -1.70 -4.29 2.39
C ILE A 404 -1.01 -4.89 1.14
N ASP A 405 -0.19 -5.94 1.30
CA ASP A 405 0.48 -6.64 0.20
C ASP A 405 -0.48 -7.66 -0.48
N ALA A 406 -1.40 -8.22 0.30
CA ALA A 406 -2.29 -9.28 -0.16
C ALA A 406 -3.31 -8.80 -1.20
N VAL A 407 -3.87 -7.59 -1.00
CA VAL A 407 -4.93 -7.07 -1.90
C VAL A 407 -4.43 -6.99 -3.36
N PRO A 408 -3.31 -6.32 -3.69
CA PRO A 408 -2.80 -6.33 -5.06
C PRO A 408 -2.29 -7.71 -5.51
N SER A 409 -1.80 -8.56 -4.60
CA SER A 409 -1.38 -9.92 -4.96
C SER A 409 -2.56 -10.79 -5.39
N ILE A 410 -3.67 -10.74 -4.67
CA ILE A 410 -4.87 -11.53 -4.92
C ILE A 410 -5.69 -10.96 -6.09
N LEU A 411 -5.93 -9.64 -6.08
CA LEU A 411 -6.86 -8.99 -7.01
C LEU A 411 -6.21 -8.51 -8.30
N ALA A 412 -4.89 -8.29 -8.33
CA ALA A 412 -4.19 -7.79 -9.51
C ALA A 412 -2.99 -8.65 -9.90
N SER A 413 -2.81 -9.82 -9.27
CA SER A 413 -1.65 -10.70 -9.52
C SER A 413 -0.30 -9.97 -9.46
N MET A 414 -0.19 -8.95 -8.58
CA MET A 414 0.97 -8.07 -8.43
C MET A 414 1.79 -8.46 -7.19
N PRO A 415 3.06 -8.89 -7.33
CA PRO A 415 3.86 -9.31 -6.20
C PRO A 415 4.28 -8.13 -5.32
N SER A 416 4.29 -8.33 -4.01
CA SER A 416 4.99 -7.45 -3.08
C SER A 416 6.39 -8.02 -2.82
N LEU A 417 7.42 -7.32 -3.30
CA LEU A 417 8.80 -7.76 -3.16
C LEU A 417 9.52 -6.95 -2.06
N ILE A 418 10.45 -6.07 -2.44
CA ILE A 418 11.29 -5.32 -1.50
C ILE A 418 10.45 -4.39 -0.61
N THR A 419 9.38 -3.83 -1.13
CA THR A 419 8.47 -2.94 -0.40
C THR A 419 7.04 -3.10 -0.87
N SER A 420 6.07 -2.86 0.02
CA SER A 420 4.65 -2.90 -0.32
C SER A 420 4.32 -1.90 -1.42
N PHE A 421 3.60 -2.33 -2.47
CA PHE A 421 3.18 -1.47 -3.58
C PHE A 421 2.50 -0.19 -3.09
N ALA A 422 1.59 -0.30 -2.14
CA ALA A 422 0.80 0.80 -1.59
C ALA A 422 1.61 1.93 -0.93
N VAL A 423 2.89 1.73 -0.65
CA VAL A 423 3.79 2.74 -0.06
C VAL A 423 4.93 3.15 -0.99
N THR A 424 4.90 2.68 -2.24
CA THR A 424 5.86 3.08 -3.29
C THR A 424 5.40 4.38 -3.97
N PRO A 425 6.26 5.01 -4.78
CA PRO A 425 5.85 6.10 -5.66
C PRO A 425 4.78 5.70 -6.69
N TYR A 426 4.59 4.42 -6.92
CA TYR A 426 3.63 3.83 -7.88
C TYR A 426 2.27 3.51 -7.25
N ALA A 427 2.07 3.82 -5.98
CA ALA A 427 0.86 3.49 -5.20
C ALA A 427 -0.44 4.17 -5.68
N THR A 428 -0.38 4.91 -6.76
CA THR A 428 -1.52 5.58 -7.41
C THR A 428 -1.71 5.14 -8.86
N ASN A 429 -0.90 4.18 -9.33
CA ASN A 429 -1.09 3.63 -10.67
C ASN A 429 -2.29 2.68 -10.67
N ASP A 430 -3.01 2.67 -11.78
CA ASP A 430 -4.03 1.68 -12.07
C ASP A 430 -3.37 0.29 -12.19
N LEU A 431 -3.95 -0.71 -11.53
CA LEU A 431 -3.42 -2.07 -11.55
C LEU A 431 -4.14 -2.98 -12.55
N ASN A 432 -5.24 -2.51 -13.16
CA ASN A 432 -6.09 -3.30 -14.04
C ASN A 432 -6.38 -4.69 -13.44
N GLY A 433 -6.93 -4.69 -12.24
CA GLY A 433 -7.13 -5.90 -11.45
C GLY A 433 -8.32 -6.75 -11.92
N LEU A 434 -8.52 -7.90 -11.25
CA LEU A 434 -9.66 -8.79 -11.47
C LEU A 434 -11.01 -8.03 -11.50
N PRO A 435 -11.31 -7.12 -10.55
CA PRO A 435 -12.55 -6.35 -10.60
C PRO A 435 -12.71 -5.49 -11.85
N ASP A 436 -11.64 -4.85 -12.36
CA ASP A 436 -11.72 -4.07 -13.61
C ASP A 436 -12.08 -4.94 -14.80
N ILE A 437 -11.39 -6.06 -14.95
CA ILE A 437 -11.65 -7.02 -16.02
C ILE A 437 -13.08 -7.58 -15.93
N LEU A 438 -13.54 -7.91 -14.72
CA LEU A 438 -14.87 -8.45 -14.51
C LEU A 438 -15.98 -7.41 -14.77
N LYS A 439 -15.75 -6.13 -14.50
CA LYS A 439 -16.68 -5.05 -14.87
C LYS A 439 -16.92 -5.00 -16.38
N GLU A 440 -15.88 -5.19 -17.20
CA GLU A 440 -16.05 -5.31 -18.66
C GLU A 440 -16.94 -6.50 -19.05
N MET A 441 -16.98 -7.56 -18.23
CA MET A 441 -17.86 -8.71 -18.40
C MET A 441 -19.27 -8.49 -17.81
N GLY A 442 -19.53 -7.33 -17.20
CA GLY A 442 -20.82 -6.95 -16.62
C GLY A 442 -21.01 -7.35 -15.15
N TYR A 443 -19.95 -7.63 -14.42
CA TYR A 443 -20.00 -7.95 -12.99
C TYR A 443 -20.16 -6.69 -12.13
N TYR A 444 -20.91 -6.86 -11.02
CA TYR A 444 -20.87 -5.91 -9.91
C TYR A 444 -19.71 -6.27 -8.97
N CYS A 445 -18.80 -5.33 -8.69
CA CYS A 445 -17.60 -5.60 -7.90
C CYS A 445 -17.63 -4.84 -6.57
N ALA A 446 -17.39 -5.57 -5.45
CA ALA A 446 -17.44 -5.01 -4.10
C ALA A 446 -16.30 -5.55 -3.20
N PHE A 447 -15.90 -4.75 -2.21
CA PHE A 447 -14.99 -5.14 -1.15
C PHE A 447 -15.64 -4.89 0.21
N LEU A 448 -15.61 -5.90 1.08
CA LEU A 448 -16.26 -5.87 2.40
C LEU A 448 -15.19 -6.09 3.49
N HIS A 449 -15.08 -5.16 4.45
CA HIS A 449 -14.07 -5.25 5.51
C HIS A 449 -14.53 -4.51 6.77
N GLY A 450 -14.74 -5.20 7.87
CA GLY A 450 -15.35 -4.69 9.10
C GLY A 450 -14.61 -3.56 9.81
N ALA A 451 -13.44 -3.15 9.31
CA ALA A 451 -12.69 -2.01 9.82
C ALA A 451 -13.35 -0.66 9.49
N PRO A 452 -12.98 0.44 10.18
CA PRO A 452 -13.27 1.80 9.73
C PRO A 452 -12.83 1.99 8.27
N ASN A 453 -13.69 2.57 7.45
CA ASN A 453 -13.53 2.60 5.97
C ASN A 453 -12.19 3.14 5.47
N ASN A 454 -11.49 3.98 6.25
CA ASN A 454 -10.17 4.52 5.89
C ASN A 454 -9.02 3.82 6.65
N SER A 455 -9.26 2.65 7.23
CA SER A 455 -8.25 1.92 7.99
C SER A 455 -7.21 1.31 7.05
N MET A 456 -5.93 1.46 7.39
CA MET A 456 -4.76 0.84 6.75
C MET A 456 -4.61 1.06 5.23
N GLY A 457 -5.46 1.88 4.59
CA GLY A 457 -5.44 2.11 3.14
C GLY A 457 -5.99 0.95 2.29
N ILE A 458 -6.65 -0.02 2.91
CA ILE A 458 -7.22 -1.20 2.21
C ILE A 458 -8.24 -0.77 1.16
N ARG A 459 -9.16 0.16 1.54
CA ARG A 459 -10.13 0.72 0.60
C ARG A 459 -9.45 1.35 -0.62
N ALA A 460 -8.42 2.18 -0.39
CA ALA A 460 -7.72 2.86 -1.48
C ALA A 460 -7.05 1.85 -2.44
N VAL A 461 -6.39 0.82 -1.89
CA VAL A 461 -5.73 -0.20 -2.72
C VAL A 461 -6.75 -1.07 -3.45
N SER A 462 -7.89 -1.41 -2.83
CA SER A 462 -8.96 -2.14 -3.52
C SER A 462 -9.54 -1.34 -4.70
N HIS A 463 -9.68 -0.01 -4.57
CA HIS A 463 -10.07 0.86 -5.69
C HIS A 463 -9.05 0.84 -6.83
N LEU A 464 -7.74 0.82 -6.54
CA LEU A 464 -6.69 0.70 -7.57
C LEU A 464 -6.72 -0.65 -8.29
N CYS A 465 -7.31 -1.68 -7.68
CA CYS A 465 -7.56 -2.98 -8.30
C CYS A 465 -8.93 -3.04 -9.01
N GLY A 466 -9.67 -1.93 -9.10
CA GLY A 466 -10.92 -1.82 -9.82
C GLY A 466 -12.20 -2.00 -9.00
N VAL A 467 -12.14 -2.03 -7.68
CA VAL A 467 -13.36 -2.13 -6.85
C VAL A 467 -14.04 -0.77 -6.72
N ASP A 468 -15.32 -0.67 -7.07
CA ASP A 468 -16.09 0.58 -6.95
C ASP A 468 -16.82 0.70 -5.61
N ASN A 469 -17.25 -0.42 -5.03
CA ASN A 469 -18.13 -0.45 -3.86
C ASN A 469 -17.38 -1.02 -2.64
N TYR A 470 -17.39 -0.28 -1.55
CA TYR A 470 -16.72 -0.68 -0.31
C TYR A 470 -17.71 -0.64 0.86
N TYR A 471 -17.82 -1.74 1.58
CA TYR A 471 -18.69 -1.91 2.74
C TYR A 471 -17.83 -2.16 3.97
N GLY A 472 -17.77 -1.17 4.86
CA GLY A 472 -16.97 -1.24 6.07
C GLY A 472 -17.80 -1.15 7.34
N LYS A 473 -17.14 -0.70 8.42
CA LYS A 473 -17.79 -0.43 9.71
C LYS A 473 -18.96 0.56 9.58
N THR A 474 -18.84 1.55 8.68
CA THR A 474 -19.87 2.57 8.47
C THR A 474 -21.16 1.95 7.93
N GLU A 475 -21.05 1.05 6.96
CA GLU A 475 -22.19 0.39 6.33
C GLU A 475 -22.78 -0.70 7.22
N PHE A 476 -21.99 -1.29 8.14
CA PHE A 476 -22.49 -2.20 9.18
C PHE A 476 -23.42 -1.48 10.18
N GLY A 477 -23.05 -0.28 10.61
CA GLY A 477 -23.94 0.66 11.35
C GLY A 477 -24.16 0.37 12.83
N ASP A 478 -23.63 -0.73 13.41
CA ASP A 478 -23.73 -1.06 14.84
C ASP A 478 -22.38 -1.05 15.55
N ASP A 479 -22.05 0.06 16.20
CA ASP A 479 -20.81 0.23 16.95
C ASP A 479 -20.73 -0.64 18.22
N SER A 480 -21.84 -1.24 18.68
CA SER A 480 -21.82 -2.14 19.85
C SER A 480 -21.03 -3.43 19.59
N LYS A 481 -20.81 -3.77 18.31
CA LYS A 481 -20.07 -4.95 17.86
C LYS A 481 -18.60 -4.65 17.52
N PHE A 482 -18.14 -3.44 17.81
CA PHE A 482 -16.74 -3.04 17.62
C PHE A 482 -15.82 -3.66 18.68
N ASP A 483 -14.68 -4.24 18.25
CA ASP A 483 -13.72 -4.94 19.11
C ASP A 483 -12.90 -4.00 20.04
N GLY A 484 -13.09 -2.71 19.89
CA GLY A 484 -12.38 -1.66 20.62
C GLY A 484 -11.00 -1.30 20.04
N ALA A 485 -10.57 -1.95 18.94
CA ALA A 485 -9.24 -1.75 18.35
C ALA A 485 -9.29 -1.58 16.82
N TRP A 486 -9.77 -2.58 16.10
CA TRP A 486 -9.62 -2.68 14.66
C TRP A 486 -10.93 -2.55 13.88
N GLY A 487 -11.99 -3.23 14.32
CA GLY A 487 -13.27 -3.20 13.61
C GLY A 487 -14.36 -4.02 14.26
N ILE A 488 -15.37 -4.34 13.48
CA ILE A 488 -16.49 -5.18 13.88
C ILE A 488 -16.00 -6.63 14.01
N TRP A 489 -16.36 -7.31 15.09
CA TRP A 489 -16.07 -8.72 15.28
C TRP A 489 -16.54 -9.56 14.08
N ASP A 490 -15.71 -10.47 13.59
CA ASP A 490 -15.98 -11.27 12.38
C ASP A 490 -17.27 -12.10 12.49
N GLU A 491 -17.62 -12.57 13.67
CA GLU A 491 -18.87 -13.33 13.87
C GLU A 491 -20.14 -12.54 13.55
N TYR A 492 -20.09 -11.22 13.61
CA TYR A 492 -21.20 -10.34 13.24
C TYR A 492 -21.01 -9.79 11.83
N PHE A 493 -19.78 -9.44 11.46
CA PHE A 493 -19.52 -8.84 10.15
C PHE A 493 -19.68 -9.84 9.01
N LEU A 494 -19.27 -11.10 9.17
CA LEU A 494 -19.33 -12.08 8.11
C LEU A 494 -20.78 -12.47 7.72
N PRO A 495 -21.73 -12.71 8.66
CA PRO A 495 -23.13 -12.87 8.28
C PRO A 495 -23.75 -11.59 7.65
N PHE A 496 -23.36 -10.39 8.10
CA PHE A 496 -23.73 -9.14 7.45
C PHE A 496 -23.23 -9.08 6.01
N ALA A 497 -21.98 -9.48 5.78
CA ALA A 497 -21.39 -9.54 4.44
C ALA A 497 -22.17 -10.51 3.53
N ALA A 498 -22.54 -11.69 4.02
CA ALA A 498 -23.34 -12.65 3.26
C ALA A 498 -24.74 -12.09 2.88
N ASN A 499 -25.39 -11.40 3.82
CA ASN A 499 -26.67 -10.72 3.57
C ASN A 499 -26.52 -9.58 2.56
N THR A 500 -25.50 -8.76 2.69
CA THR A 500 -25.21 -7.64 1.79
C THR A 500 -24.97 -8.13 0.37
N ILE A 501 -24.16 -9.21 0.20
CA ILE A 501 -23.92 -9.85 -1.10
C ILE A 501 -25.23 -10.34 -1.72
N GLY A 502 -26.19 -10.82 -0.92
CA GLY A 502 -27.51 -11.21 -1.39
C GLY A 502 -28.34 -10.08 -2.03
N THR A 503 -27.91 -8.82 -1.87
CA THR A 503 -28.54 -7.65 -2.52
C THR A 503 -27.87 -7.27 -3.82
N PHE A 504 -26.75 -7.89 -4.17
CA PHE A 504 -25.99 -7.54 -5.38
C PHE A 504 -26.63 -8.11 -6.64
N LYS A 505 -26.49 -7.36 -7.73
CA LYS A 505 -26.88 -7.86 -9.04
C LYS A 505 -25.90 -8.93 -9.50
N GLU A 506 -26.38 -10.11 -9.89
CA GLU A 506 -25.56 -11.13 -10.52
C GLU A 506 -25.27 -10.82 -12.00
N PRO A 507 -24.09 -11.18 -12.52
CA PRO A 507 -22.99 -11.76 -11.78
C PRO A 507 -22.24 -10.70 -10.92
N PHE A 508 -21.67 -11.13 -9.80
CA PHE A 508 -20.90 -10.25 -8.92
C PHE A 508 -19.54 -10.86 -8.54
N CYS A 509 -18.60 -10.00 -8.14
CA CYS A 509 -17.34 -10.32 -7.49
C CYS A 509 -17.25 -9.59 -6.16
N ALA A 510 -17.28 -10.33 -5.05
CA ALA A 510 -17.19 -9.79 -3.70
C ALA A 510 -15.90 -10.30 -3.03
N SER A 511 -15.06 -9.39 -2.57
CA SER A 511 -13.90 -9.70 -1.72
C SER A 511 -14.24 -9.35 -0.29
N ILE A 512 -14.06 -10.29 0.65
CA ILE A 512 -14.34 -10.10 2.07
C ILE A 512 -13.03 -10.28 2.82
N PHE A 513 -12.68 -9.32 3.68
CA PHE A 513 -11.47 -9.39 4.48
C PHE A 513 -11.83 -9.45 5.97
N THR A 514 -11.41 -10.53 6.65
CA THR A 514 -11.61 -10.72 8.08
C THR A 514 -10.65 -9.86 8.91
N LEU A 515 -10.82 -9.85 10.22
CA LEU A 515 -10.13 -8.90 11.07
C LEU A 515 -9.78 -9.43 12.47
N SER A 516 -10.60 -10.32 13.04
CA SER A 516 -10.57 -10.65 14.47
C SER A 516 -9.32 -11.39 14.92
N SER A 517 -8.57 -12.01 14.00
CA SER A 517 -7.29 -12.65 14.27
C SER A 517 -6.09 -11.68 14.25
N HIS A 518 -6.32 -10.37 14.09
CA HIS A 518 -5.25 -9.37 14.12
C HIS A 518 -4.73 -9.16 15.56
N HIS A 519 -3.42 -8.83 15.68
CA HIS A 519 -2.86 -8.39 16.97
C HIS A 519 -3.70 -7.24 17.58
N PRO A 520 -4.03 -7.23 18.87
CA PRO A 520 -3.44 -7.98 19.99
C PRO A 520 -4.11 -9.33 20.33
N PHE A 521 -4.73 -10.01 19.37
CA PHE A 521 -5.28 -11.36 19.49
C PHE A 521 -6.34 -11.47 20.58
N LYS A 522 -7.31 -10.56 20.56
CA LYS A 522 -8.44 -10.55 21.51
C LYS A 522 -9.52 -11.53 21.08
N LEU A 523 -10.28 -12.00 22.07
CA LEU A 523 -11.56 -12.70 21.89
C LEU A 523 -12.67 -11.87 22.54
N PRO A 524 -13.92 -11.95 22.05
CA PRO A 524 -15.08 -11.52 22.82
C PRO A 524 -15.12 -12.28 24.16
N LYS A 525 -15.58 -11.61 25.23
CA LYS A 525 -15.56 -12.17 26.59
C LYS A 525 -16.28 -13.52 26.72
N GLU A 526 -17.36 -13.70 25.97
CA GLU A 526 -18.14 -14.94 25.91
C GLU A 526 -17.38 -16.14 25.35
N TYR A 527 -16.28 -15.91 24.65
CA TYR A 527 -15.42 -16.96 24.04
C TYR A 527 -14.11 -17.17 24.80
N GLU A 528 -13.87 -16.42 25.87
CA GLU A 528 -12.70 -16.65 26.73
C GLU A 528 -12.78 -18.04 27.36
N GLY A 529 -11.81 -18.92 27.08
CA GLY A 529 -11.77 -20.28 27.59
C GLY A 529 -12.68 -21.29 26.88
N VAL A 530 -13.43 -20.89 25.84
CA VAL A 530 -14.32 -21.78 25.07
C VAL A 530 -13.57 -22.61 24.04
N PHE A 531 -12.55 -22.03 23.42
CA PHE A 531 -11.78 -22.68 22.38
C PHE A 531 -10.46 -23.27 22.88
N PRO A 532 -9.87 -24.22 22.12
CA PRO A 532 -8.50 -24.65 22.37
C PRO A 532 -7.53 -23.48 22.48
N GLN A 533 -6.64 -23.51 23.47
CA GLN A 533 -5.73 -22.40 23.73
C GLN A 533 -4.61 -22.28 22.68
N GLY A 534 -4.26 -23.43 22.04
CA GLY A 534 -3.13 -23.47 21.14
C GLY A 534 -1.79 -23.17 21.85
N ALA A 535 -0.71 -23.12 21.09
CA ALA A 535 0.63 -22.84 21.59
C ALA A 535 1.03 -21.35 21.46
N THR A 536 0.25 -20.54 20.76
CA THR A 536 0.51 -19.11 20.54
C THR A 536 -0.78 -18.29 20.68
N ASP A 537 -0.65 -16.97 20.92
CA ASP A 537 -1.81 -16.08 20.98
C ASP A 537 -2.65 -16.10 19.69
N LEU A 538 -2.01 -16.22 18.52
CA LEU A 538 -2.71 -16.35 17.26
C LEU A 538 -3.49 -17.68 17.19
N GLN A 539 -2.90 -18.80 17.61
CA GLN A 539 -3.59 -20.10 17.64
C GLN A 539 -4.79 -20.07 18.59
N ARG A 540 -4.74 -19.31 19.66
CA ARG A 540 -5.87 -19.12 20.59
C ARG A 540 -7.08 -18.45 19.96
N VAL A 541 -6.86 -17.51 19.01
CA VAL A 541 -7.96 -16.80 18.31
C VAL A 541 -8.38 -17.44 16.98
N THR A 542 -7.57 -18.35 16.45
CA THR A 542 -7.84 -19.05 15.18
C THR A 542 -9.19 -19.79 15.16
N PRO A 543 -9.59 -20.53 16.22
CA PRO A 543 -10.89 -21.23 16.24
C PRO A 543 -12.10 -20.27 16.20
N TYR A 544 -11.96 -19.06 16.74
CA TYR A 544 -12.98 -18.03 16.66
C TYR A 544 -13.16 -17.54 15.21
N THR A 545 -12.05 -17.37 14.48
CA THR A 545 -12.11 -17.01 13.05
C THR A 545 -12.73 -18.12 12.23
N ASP A 546 -12.37 -19.38 12.49
CA ASP A 546 -12.97 -20.55 11.84
C ASP A 546 -14.48 -20.64 12.09
N MET A 547 -14.91 -20.44 13.35
CA MET A 547 -16.33 -20.37 13.69
C MET A 547 -17.05 -19.23 12.98
N SER A 548 -16.40 -18.08 12.84
CA SER A 548 -16.97 -16.92 12.15
C SER A 548 -17.13 -17.17 10.66
N LEU A 549 -16.17 -17.83 10.02
CA LEU A 549 -16.27 -18.31 8.63
C LEU A 549 -17.40 -19.31 8.46
N ARG A 550 -17.58 -20.23 9.41
CA ARG A 550 -18.73 -21.16 9.40
C ARG A 550 -20.04 -20.39 9.39
N LYS A 551 -20.20 -19.34 10.25
CA LYS A 551 -21.42 -18.51 10.28
C LYS A 551 -21.67 -17.79 8.95
N PHE A 552 -20.61 -17.35 8.25
CA PHE A 552 -20.73 -16.83 6.90
C PHE A 552 -21.34 -17.86 5.94
N PHE A 553 -20.80 -19.05 5.89
CA PHE A 553 -21.28 -20.11 4.98
C PHE A 553 -22.67 -20.61 5.35
N GLU A 554 -23.00 -20.67 6.64
CA GLU A 554 -24.37 -20.99 7.10
C GLU A 554 -25.38 -19.97 6.60
N GLN A 555 -25.02 -18.68 6.58
CA GLN A 555 -25.89 -17.64 6.04
C GLN A 555 -25.92 -17.64 4.51
N ALA A 556 -24.77 -17.76 3.86
CA ALA A 556 -24.66 -17.80 2.41
C ALA A 556 -25.43 -18.97 1.77
N ARG A 557 -25.42 -20.14 2.40
CA ARG A 557 -26.16 -21.34 1.93
C ARG A 557 -27.68 -21.16 1.85
N LYS A 558 -28.24 -20.16 2.53
CA LYS A 558 -29.67 -19.81 2.49
C LYS A 558 -30.05 -18.98 1.25
N SER A 559 -29.06 -18.48 0.53
CA SER A 559 -29.24 -17.58 -0.60
C SER A 559 -29.13 -18.31 -1.95
N ASP A 560 -29.93 -17.88 -2.93
CA ASP A 560 -29.95 -18.50 -4.26
C ASP A 560 -28.59 -18.37 -4.99
N TRP A 561 -27.86 -17.29 -4.79
CA TRP A 561 -26.57 -17.04 -5.39
C TRP A 561 -25.48 -18.04 -4.97
N TYR A 562 -25.64 -18.73 -3.83
CA TYR A 562 -24.62 -19.63 -3.28
C TYR A 562 -24.18 -20.73 -4.26
N LYS A 563 -25.15 -21.40 -4.89
CA LYS A 563 -24.88 -22.53 -5.81
C LYS A 563 -24.20 -22.11 -7.10
N ASN A 564 -24.36 -20.82 -7.48
CA ASN A 564 -23.75 -20.26 -8.69
C ASN A 564 -22.46 -19.48 -8.37
N THR A 565 -21.76 -19.81 -7.30
CA THR A 565 -20.62 -19.02 -6.80
C THR A 565 -19.34 -19.87 -6.72
N ILE A 566 -18.24 -19.29 -7.17
CA ILE A 566 -16.88 -19.76 -6.91
C ILE A 566 -16.37 -19.04 -5.66
N PHE A 567 -16.11 -19.78 -4.60
CA PHE A 567 -15.49 -19.29 -3.39
C PHE A 567 -14.00 -19.55 -3.43
N VAL A 568 -13.20 -18.54 -3.11
CA VAL A 568 -11.76 -18.66 -2.87
C VAL A 568 -11.49 -18.25 -1.43
N ILE A 569 -10.92 -19.15 -0.65
CA ILE A 569 -10.50 -18.85 0.72
C ILE A 569 -8.97 -18.84 0.72
N THR A 570 -8.40 -17.70 1.10
CA THR A 570 -6.96 -17.49 1.19
C THR A 570 -6.64 -16.50 2.31
N PRO A 571 -5.60 -16.72 3.10
CA PRO A 571 -5.10 -15.68 4.02
C PRO A 571 -4.53 -14.48 3.28
N ASP A 572 -4.42 -13.35 4.00
CA ASP A 572 -3.64 -12.21 3.52
C ASP A 572 -2.14 -12.50 3.59
N HIS A 573 -1.68 -13.01 4.71
CA HIS A 573 -0.32 -13.53 4.91
C HIS A 573 -0.33 -14.62 5.99
N SER A 574 0.77 -15.33 6.11
CA SER A 574 0.99 -16.29 7.19
C SER A 574 1.33 -15.55 8.50
N THR A 575 1.43 -16.31 9.60
CA THR A 575 1.91 -15.76 10.87
C THR A 575 3.36 -15.25 10.75
N LEU A 576 3.65 -14.14 11.44
CA LEU A 576 5.02 -13.59 11.46
C LEU A 576 5.97 -14.47 12.30
N THR A 577 5.43 -15.28 13.20
CA THR A 577 6.17 -16.14 14.13
C THR A 577 5.53 -17.53 14.16
N GLY A 578 6.00 -18.43 13.31
CA GLY A 578 5.61 -19.84 13.34
C GLY A 578 5.95 -20.47 14.70
N HIS A 579 5.14 -21.44 15.15
CA HIS A 579 5.39 -22.21 16.39
C HIS A 579 6.38 -23.35 16.15
N ALA A 580 6.05 -24.24 15.22
CA ALA A 580 6.92 -25.36 14.90
C ALA A 580 8.16 -24.93 14.09
N PRO A 581 9.31 -25.61 14.27
CA PRO A 581 10.59 -25.22 13.63
C PRO A 581 10.51 -25.06 12.11
N LYS A 582 9.76 -25.91 11.43
CA LYS A 582 9.52 -25.82 9.98
C LYS A 582 9.00 -24.44 9.57
N TYR A 583 7.99 -23.91 10.26
CA TYR A 583 7.32 -22.66 9.91
C TYR A 583 8.11 -21.39 10.34
N LYS A 584 9.29 -21.59 10.98
CA LYS A 584 10.26 -20.51 11.25
C LYS A 584 11.27 -20.32 10.12
N THR A 585 11.31 -21.24 9.16
CA THR A 585 12.23 -21.15 8.03
C THR A 585 11.77 -20.10 7.01
N PRO A 586 12.66 -19.55 6.17
CA PRO A 586 12.35 -18.44 5.27
C PRO A 586 11.10 -18.67 4.41
N ILE A 587 10.95 -19.83 3.78
CA ILE A 587 9.84 -20.09 2.87
C ILE A 587 8.58 -20.58 3.60
N TRP A 588 8.72 -21.53 4.56
CA TRP A 588 7.56 -22.07 5.23
C TRP A 588 6.87 -21.04 6.16
N SER A 589 7.59 -19.98 6.56
CA SER A 589 7.01 -18.83 7.25
C SER A 589 6.03 -18.02 6.40
N THR A 590 5.89 -18.32 5.11
CA THR A 590 4.91 -17.73 4.19
C THR A 590 3.87 -18.73 3.72
N SER A 591 3.88 -19.96 4.26
CA SER A 591 2.93 -21.02 3.88
C SER A 591 1.52 -20.72 4.39
N ILE A 592 0.55 -20.80 3.48
CA ILE A 592 -0.87 -20.48 3.70
C ILE A 592 -1.76 -21.56 3.07
N PRO A 593 -3.00 -21.79 3.52
CA PRO A 593 -3.99 -22.52 2.75
C PRO A 593 -4.53 -21.66 1.58
N ILE A 594 -4.81 -22.27 0.44
CA ILE A 594 -5.66 -21.71 -0.63
C ILE A 594 -6.68 -22.79 -0.99
N ILE A 595 -7.96 -22.46 -0.88
CA ILE A 595 -9.07 -23.37 -1.16
C ILE A 595 -9.95 -22.75 -2.25
N PHE A 596 -10.17 -23.51 -3.33
CA PHE A 596 -11.20 -23.19 -4.33
C PHE A 596 -12.39 -24.09 -4.07
N TYR A 597 -13.54 -23.50 -3.77
CA TYR A 597 -14.77 -24.21 -3.46
C TYR A 597 -15.92 -23.72 -4.34
N ALA A 598 -16.50 -24.60 -5.14
CA ALA A 598 -17.66 -24.27 -5.98
C ALA A 598 -18.51 -25.53 -6.15
N PRO A 599 -19.60 -25.68 -5.39
CA PRO A 599 -20.43 -26.88 -5.41
C PRO A 599 -20.95 -27.22 -6.81
N GLY A 600 -20.74 -28.47 -7.27
CA GLY A 600 -21.17 -28.94 -8.60
C GLY A 600 -20.41 -28.28 -9.77
N PHE A 601 -19.27 -27.64 -9.51
CA PHE A 601 -18.45 -27.02 -10.56
C PHE A 601 -16.97 -27.40 -10.43
N ILE A 602 -16.34 -27.19 -9.27
CA ILE A 602 -14.95 -27.58 -9.03
C ILE A 602 -14.97 -28.92 -8.31
N LYS A 603 -14.27 -29.91 -8.89
CA LYS A 603 -14.13 -31.22 -8.29
C LYS A 603 -13.29 -31.16 -7.02
N PRO A 604 -13.76 -31.73 -5.89
CA PRO A 604 -12.98 -31.81 -4.66
C PRO A 604 -11.66 -32.55 -4.89
N GLY A 605 -10.59 -32.07 -4.26
CA GLY A 605 -9.28 -32.71 -4.39
C GLY A 605 -8.15 -31.95 -3.72
N ARG A 606 -6.92 -32.40 -3.98
CA ARG A 606 -5.68 -31.78 -3.50
C ARG A 606 -4.79 -31.39 -4.68
N TYR A 607 -4.31 -30.16 -4.66
CA TYR A 607 -3.32 -29.66 -5.61
C TYR A 607 -1.97 -29.49 -4.90
N ASN A 608 -1.01 -30.35 -5.22
CA ASN A 608 0.25 -30.47 -4.46
C ASN A 608 1.43 -29.71 -5.09
N ALA A 609 1.24 -29.11 -6.29
CA ALA A 609 2.27 -28.26 -6.87
C ALA A 609 2.36 -26.92 -6.12
N PRO A 610 3.51 -26.20 -6.19
CA PRO A 610 3.63 -24.88 -5.65
C PRO A 610 2.60 -23.91 -6.23
N VAL A 611 1.89 -23.19 -5.35
CA VAL A 611 0.87 -22.17 -5.68
C VAL A 611 1.15 -20.91 -4.88
N GLN A 612 0.76 -19.77 -5.40
CA GLN A 612 0.89 -18.48 -4.72
C GLN A 612 -0.37 -17.63 -4.92
N GLN A 613 -0.52 -16.58 -4.10
CA GLN A 613 -1.69 -15.68 -4.21
C GLN A 613 -1.81 -15.05 -5.60
N LEU A 614 -0.70 -14.82 -6.30
CA LEU A 614 -0.69 -14.29 -7.66
C LEU A 614 -1.44 -15.18 -8.66
N ASP A 615 -1.58 -16.48 -8.37
CA ASP A 615 -2.25 -17.46 -9.24
C ASP A 615 -3.79 -17.35 -9.15
N ILE A 616 -4.34 -16.67 -8.14
CA ILE A 616 -5.80 -16.62 -7.91
C ILE A 616 -6.51 -15.88 -9.06
N MET A 617 -6.09 -14.66 -9.38
CA MET A 617 -6.70 -13.86 -10.45
C MET A 617 -6.69 -14.58 -11.80
N PRO A 618 -5.54 -15.05 -12.36
CA PRO A 618 -5.53 -15.74 -13.63
C PRO A 618 -6.33 -17.05 -13.63
N THR A 619 -6.36 -17.78 -12.49
CA THR A 619 -7.18 -18.99 -12.37
C THR A 619 -8.67 -18.70 -12.46
N LEU A 620 -9.13 -17.64 -11.77
CA LEU A 620 -10.53 -17.21 -11.84
C LEU A 620 -10.92 -16.76 -13.24
N LEU A 621 -10.06 -15.99 -13.92
CA LEU A 621 -10.28 -15.58 -15.31
C LEU A 621 -10.30 -16.78 -16.27
N GLY A 622 -9.46 -17.79 -16.04
CA GLY A 622 -9.47 -19.04 -16.79
C GLY A 622 -10.76 -19.84 -16.60
N LEU A 623 -11.26 -19.97 -15.37
CA LEU A 623 -12.54 -20.62 -15.06
C LEU A 623 -13.74 -19.92 -15.72
N LEU A 624 -13.68 -18.58 -15.85
CA LEU A 624 -14.68 -17.78 -16.55
C LEU A 624 -14.47 -17.73 -18.07
N ASN A 625 -13.45 -18.41 -18.58
CA ASN A 625 -13.07 -18.44 -20.00
C ASN A 625 -12.82 -17.04 -20.60
N TYR A 626 -12.20 -16.14 -19.81
CA TYR A 626 -11.77 -14.85 -20.32
C TYR A 626 -10.64 -15.04 -21.34
N ASN A 627 -10.77 -14.42 -22.52
CA ASN A 627 -9.90 -14.65 -23.68
C ASN A 627 -9.19 -13.41 -24.21
N LYS A 628 -9.45 -12.21 -23.65
CA LYS A 628 -8.71 -11.01 -24.03
C LYS A 628 -7.34 -10.97 -23.33
N PRO A 629 -6.35 -10.24 -23.89
CA PRO A 629 -5.07 -10.03 -23.22
C PRO A 629 -5.24 -9.34 -21.86
N TYR A 630 -4.50 -9.79 -20.86
CA TYR A 630 -4.44 -9.16 -19.54
C TYR A 630 -3.07 -9.37 -18.90
N PHE A 631 -2.74 -8.53 -17.93
CA PHE A 631 -1.49 -8.58 -17.21
C PHE A 631 -1.62 -9.42 -15.93
N ALA A 632 -0.73 -10.38 -15.71
CA ALA A 632 -0.64 -11.15 -14.48
C ALA A 632 0.75 -11.79 -14.29
N PHE A 633 1.30 -11.71 -13.09
CA PHE A 633 2.53 -12.43 -12.74
C PHE A 633 2.27 -13.91 -12.39
N GLY A 634 1.09 -14.23 -11.92
CA GLY A 634 0.67 -15.60 -11.62
C GLY A 634 0.36 -16.40 -12.86
N ARG A 635 -0.02 -17.65 -12.66
CA ARG A 635 -0.44 -18.62 -13.70
C ARG A 635 -1.86 -19.10 -13.45
N ASP A 636 -2.51 -19.52 -14.52
CA ASP A 636 -3.83 -20.17 -14.47
C ASP A 636 -3.66 -21.66 -14.11
N LEU A 637 -4.13 -22.06 -12.94
CA LEU A 637 -4.05 -23.46 -12.47
C LEU A 637 -4.89 -24.44 -13.32
N ASN A 638 -5.80 -23.91 -14.14
CA ASN A 638 -6.63 -24.73 -15.03
C ASN A 638 -6.00 -24.90 -16.43
N ARG A 639 -5.32 -23.87 -16.97
CA ARG A 639 -4.81 -23.82 -18.34
C ARG A 639 -3.30 -23.98 -18.44
N ASP A 640 -2.55 -23.39 -17.49
CA ASP A 640 -1.09 -23.35 -17.53
C ASP A 640 -0.43 -24.63 -16.97
N SER A 641 -1.04 -25.80 -17.19
CA SER A 641 -0.53 -27.09 -16.72
C SER A 641 0.83 -27.49 -17.33
N THR A 642 1.20 -26.85 -18.46
CA THR A 642 2.49 -27.05 -19.14
C THR A 642 3.61 -26.20 -18.56
N LEU A 643 3.30 -25.12 -17.84
CA LEU A 643 4.29 -24.27 -17.21
C LEU A 643 4.78 -24.88 -15.89
N GLN A 644 6.10 -24.89 -15.68
CA GLN A 644 6.64 -25.32 -14.39
C GLN A 644 6.10 -24.44 -13.26
N PRO A 645 5.50 -25.05 -12.21
CA PRO A 645 5.04 -24.31 -11.06
C PRO A 645 6.17 -23.53 -10.37
N PHE A 646 5.93 -22.27 -10.07
CA PHE A 646 6.88 -21.45 -9.34
C PHE A 646 6.18 -20.59 -8.28
N VAL A 647 6.93 -20.21 -7.26
CA VAL A 647 6.53 -19.22 -6.24
C VAL A 647 7.66 -18.22 -6.06
N ILE A 648 7.33 -16.95 -5.98
CA ILE A 648 8.30 -15.92 -5.67
C ILE A 648 7.92 -15.20 -4.37
N ASN A 649 8.94 -14.94 -3.55
CA ASN A 649 8.79 -14.19 -2.33
C ASN A 649 10.03 -13.32 -2.04
N TYR A 650 9.90 -12.40 -1.09
CA TYR A 650 11.00 -11.59 -0.59
C TYR A 650 10.94 -11.54 0.93
N GLY A 651 11.99 -11.93 1.58
CA GLY A 651 12.11 -11.90 3.04
C GLY A 651 13.57 -11.88 3.47
N THR A 652 13.84 -11.30 4.63
CA THR A 652 15.22 -11.17 5.17
C THR A 652 16.22 -10.56 4.20
N ASN A 653 15.77 -9.57 3.41
CA ASN A 653 16.55 -8.90 2.36
C ASN A 653 17.02 -9.83 1.22
N GLN A 654 16.34 -10.94 1.00
CA GLN A 654 16.66 -11.93 -0.02
C GLN A 654 15.43 -12.29 -0.84
N PHE A 655 15.62 -12.55 -2.13
CA PHE A 655 14.63 -13.14 -2.99
C PHE A 655 14.60 -14.65 -2.78
N GLN A 656 13.41 -15.21 -2.75
CA GLN A 656 13.13 -16.62 -2.58
C GLN A 656 12.31 -17.08 -3.78
N LEU A 657 12.81 -18.09 -4.47
CA LEU A 657 12.17 -18.68 -5.62
C LEU A 657 11.98 -20.18 -5.37
N ILE A 658 10.74 -20.67 -5.40
CA ILE A 658 10.45 -22.07 -5.55
C ILE A 658 10.27 -22.38 -7.03
N GLN A 659 10.91 -23.43 -7.50
CA GLN A 659 10.68 -24.03 -8.80
C GLN A 659 10.68 -25.56 -8.65
N GLY A 660 9.53 -26.18 -8.91
CA GLY A 660 9.34 -27.59 -8.59
C GLY A 660 9.56 -27.88 -7.11
N ASP A 661 10.49 -28.77 -6.78
CA ASP A 661 10.83 -29.14 -5.41
C ASP A 661 12.05 -28.39 -4.85
N THR A 662 12.59 -27.44 -5.60
CA THR A 662 13.79 -26.70 -5.24
C THR A 662 13.44 -25.28 -4.79
N LEU A 663 13.98 -24.88 -3.65
CA LEU A 663 14.00 -23.48 -3.16
C LEU A 663 15.35 -22.87 -3.47
N LEU A 664 15.35 -21.73 -4.14
CA LEU A 664 16.53 -20.90 -4.43
C LEU A 664 16.44 -19.62 -3.62
N ILE A 665 17.52 -19.26 -2.94
CA ILE A 665 17.64 -18.01 -2.17
C ILE A 665 18.75 -17.17 -2.79
N ARG A 666 18.41 -15.94 -3.14
CA ARG A 666 19.35 -15.00 -3.76
C ARG A 666 19.34 -13.66 -3.05
N ASP A 667 20.51 -13.08 -2.85
CA ASP A 667 20.66 -11.65 -2.54
C ASP A 667 20.71 -10.81 -3.84
N ASN A 668 20.98 -9.51 -3.72
CA ASN A 668 21.08 -8.62 -4.88
C ASN A 668 22.25 -8.95 -5.82
N LYS A 669 23.21 -9.80 -5.43
CA LYS A 669 24.46 -10.07 -6.17
C LYS A 669 24.53 -11.49 -6.69
N SER A 670 24.15 -12.48 -5.87
CA SER A 670 24.43 -13.88 -6.16
C SER A 670 23.39 -14.82 -5.58
N LEU A 671 23.36 -16.05 -6.06
CA LEU A 671 22.66 -17.17 -5.47
C LEU A 671 23.38 -17.56 -4.17
N VAL A 672 22.67 -17.48 -3.04
CA VAL A 672 23.22 -17.67 -1.69
C VAL A 672 23.02 -19.11 -1.21
N ALA A 673 21.84 -19.69 -1.50
CA ALA A 673 21.51 -21.03 -1.06
C ALA A 673 20.51 -21.71 -2.01
N ALA A 674 20.54 -23.04 -2.00
CA ALA A 674 19.57 -23.88 -2.68
C ALA A 674 19.22 -25.07 -1.79
N TYR A 675 17.92 -25.49 -1.75
CA TYR A 675 17.42 -26.56 -0.91
C TYR A 675 16.35 -27.40 -1.62
N TYR A 676 16.27 -28.66 -1.32
CA TYR A 676 15.08 -29.47 -1.61
C TYR A 676 14.05 -29.27 -0.49
N TYR A 677 13.28 -28.18 -0.53
CA TYR A 677 12.50 -27.66 0.59
C TYR A 677 11.41 -28.62 1.11
N LYS A 678 10.91 -29.55 0.29
CA LYS A 678 9.92 -30.52 0.73
C LYS A 678 10.52 -31.62 1.60
N THR A 679 11.71 -32.12 1.23
CA THR A 679 12.41 -33.18 1.95
C THR A 679 13.35 -32.67 3.03
N ASP A 680 13.83 -31.44 2.92
CA ASP A 680 14.63 -30.71 3.90
C ASP A 680 13.83 -29.51 4.41
N SER A 681 12.75 -29.80 5.13
CA SER A 681 11.80 -28.77 5.60
C SER A 681 12.42 -27.76 6.56
N LEU A 682 13.51 -28.09 7.20
CA LEU A 682 14.26 -27.19 8.09
C LEU A 682 15.39 -26.43 7.38
N LEU A 683 15.60 -26.67 6.08
CA LEU A 683 16.61 -26.03 5.23
C LEU A 683 18.03 -26.12 5.80
N LEU A 684 18.41 -27.32 6.28
CA LEU A 684 19.71 -27.57 6.89
C LEU A 684 20.78 -27.94 5.87
N ASN A 685 20.42 -28.46 4.70
CA ASN A 685 21.33 -29.00 3.70
C ASN A 685 21.40 -28.07 2.49
N ASN A 686 22.23 -27.02 2.58
CA ASN A 686 22.47 -26.11 1.45
C ASN A 686 23.22 -26.86 0.33
N LEU A 687 22.59 -27.04 -0.82
CA LEU A 687 23.12 -27.73 -2.00
C LEU A 687 24.33 -27.00 -2.64
N LEU A 688 24.55 -25.73 -2.32
CA LEU A 688 25.67 -24.93 -2.80
C LEU A 688 26.89 -24.96 -1.86
N ALA A 689 26.75 -25.55 -0.65
CA ALA A 689 27.88 -25.67 0.28
C ALA A 689 28.94 -26.64 -0.27
N PRO A 690 30.24 -26.36 -0.13
CA PRO A 690 31.29 -27.27 -0.53
C PRO A 690 31.12 -28.63 0.18
N ALA A 691 31.31 -29.73 -0.54
CA ALA A 691 31.34 -31.06 0.05
C ALA A 691 32.54 -31.17 1.02
N GLY A 692 32.29 -31.03 2.33
CA GLY A 692 33.34 -31.13 3.35
C GLY A 692 33.27 -30.09 4.48
N GLY A 693 32.41 -29.07 4.41
CA GLY A 693 32.24 -28.10 5.47
C GLY A 693 31.19 -28.56 6.51
N ALA A 694 31.55 -29.39 7.45
CA ALA A 694 30.74 -29.66 8.62
C ALA A 694 30.68 -28.37 9.48
N ALA A 695 29.48 -27.81 9.67
CA ALA A 695 29.26 -26.74 10.64
C ALA A 695 29.66 -27.26 12.03
N ALA A 696 30.64 -26.63 12.63
CA ALA A 696 31.02 -26.89 14.02
C ALA A 696 29.84 -26.54 14.94
N GLY A 697 29.23 -27.53 15.54
CA GLY A 697 28.27 -27.36 16.63
C GLY A 697 26.89 -27.97 16.43
N SER A 698 26.77 -29.30 16.22
CA SER A 698 25.55 -30.03 16.56
C SER A 698 25.89 -31.49 16.91
N THR A 699 25.50 -31.89 18.08
CA THR A 699 25.57 -33.25 18.64
C THR A 699 24.89 -34.24 17.67
N GLN A 700 25.62 -35.31 17.38
CA GLN A 700 25.15 -36.44 16.57
C GLN A 700 23.88 -37.07 17.12
N VAL A 701 22.85 -37.16 16.34
CA VAL A 701 21.83 -38.21 16.46
C VAL A 701 21.92 -39.05 15.18
N SER A 702 22.50 -40.23 15.33
CA SER A 702 22.55 -41.27 14.31
C SER A 702 21.17 -41.92 14.13
N THR A 703 20.56 -41.81 13.00
CA THR A 703 19.55 -42.76 12.55
C THR A 703 19.74 -43.04 11.07
N ALA A 704 19.97 -44.32 10.81
CA ALA A 704 20.08 -44.92 9.49
C ALA A 704 18.80 -44.61 8.69
N ALA A 705 18.94 -43.89 7.58
CA ALA A 705 17.89 -43.79 6.55
C ALA A 705 18.49 -44.08 5.17
N SER A 706 17.92 -45.07 4.54
CA SER A 706 18.12 -45.67 3.24
C SER A 706 18.73 -44.79 2.14
N THR A 707 19.74 -45.36 1.52
CA THR A 707 20.39 -44.91 0.27
C THR A 707 19.40 -45.08 -0.90
N ALA A 708 18.53 -44.08 -1.11
CA ALA A 708 17.88 -43.88 -2.39
C ALA A 708 18.80 -43.03 -3.27
N ALA A 709 19.12 -43.50 -4.46
CA ALA A 709 19.97 -42.84 -5.43
C ALA A 709 19.44 -41.44 -5.73
N ARG A 710 20.06 -40.42 -5.14
CA ARG A 710 19.76 -39.01 -5.36
C ARG A 710 20.39 -38.60 -6.69
N THR A 711 19.56 -38.38 -7.71
CA THR A 711 19.96 -37.68 -8.93
C THR A 711 20.30 -36.26 -8.55
N LYS A 712 21.59 -35.94 -8.42
CA LYS A 712 22.08 -34.58 -8.17
C LYS A 712 21.78 -33.74 -9.40
N ILE A 713 20.86 -32.77 -9.30
CA ILE A 713 20.71 -31.73 -10.34
C ILE A 713 22.04 -31.01 -10.44
N PRO A 714 22.65 -30.85 -11.63
CA PRO A 714 23.90 -30.12 -11.78
C PRO A 714 23.77 -28.70 -11.25
N ILE A 715 24.75 -28.23 -10.49
CA ILE A 715 24.79 -26.86 -9.90
C ILE A 715 24.59 -25.79 -10.98
N GLU A 716 25.04 -26.05 -12.21
CA GLU A 716 24.85 -25.16 -13.36
C GLU A 716 23.36 -25.05 -13.78
N THR A 717 22.57 -26.11 -13.69
CA THR A 717 21.13 -26.09 -13.93
C THR A 717 20.39 -25.30 -12.85
N ILE A 718 20.81 -25.42 -11.59
CA ILE A 718 20.28 -24.64 -10.46
C ILE A 718 20.59 -23.14 -10.64
N LYS A 719 21.81 -22.81 -11.05
CA LYS A 719 22.23 -21.44 -11.36
C LYS A 719 21.47 -20.86 -12.54
N ALA A 720 21.26 -21.62 -13.60
CA ALA A 720 20.50 -21.22 -14.78
C ALA A 720 19.04 -20.90 -14.42
N SER A 721 18.37 -21.73 -13.63
CA SER A 721 17.00 -21.51 -13.17
C SER A 721 16.86 -20.22 -12.34
N ALA A 722 17.81 -19.93 -11.45
CA ALA A 722 17.82 -18.71 -10.64
C ALA A 722 18.05 -17.45 -11.47
N LEU A 723 18.81 -17.54 -12.57
CA LEU A 723 19.06 -16.43 -13.50
C LEU A 723 17.82 -16.14 -14.38
N ILE A 724 16.96 -17.12 -14.59
CA ILE A 724 15.85 -17.06 -15.54
C ILE A 724 14.63 -16.33 -14.95
N ILE A 725 14.24 -16.59 -13.72
CA ILE A 725 12.94 -16.17 -13.20
C ILE A 725 13.01 -14.87 -12.38
N LEU A 726 14.09 -14.64 -11.66
CA LEU A 726 14.21 -13.48 -10.78
C LEU A 726 14.26 -12.11 -11.49
N PRO A 727 14.90 -11.98 -12.67
CA PRO A 727 14.90 -10.74 -13.45
C PRO A 727 13.53 -10.31 -13.95
N MET A 728 12.58 -11.25 -14.06
CA MET A 728 11.22 -11.01 -14.55
C MET A 728 10.43 -10.03 -13.68
N PHE A 729 10.63 -10.11 -12.35
CA PHE A 729 9.86 -9.32 -11.38
C PHE A 729 10.40 -7.90 -11.18
N LEU A 730 11.53 -7.59 -11.78
CA LEU A 730 12.12 -6.24 -11.72
C LEU A 730 11.71 -5.38 -12.91
N LYS A 731 10.96 -5.96 -13.87
CA LYS A 731 10.40 -5.27 -15.02
C LYS A 731 8.88 -5.14 -14.89
N ILE A 732 8.44 -4.28 -13.98
CA ILE A 732 7.05 -3.83 -13.96
C ILE A 732 6.96 -2.71 -15.00
N PRO A 733 6.19 -2.84 -16.07
CA PRO A 733 5.96 -1.74 -16.98
C PRO A 733 5.09 -0.71 -16.27
N PHE A 734 5.69 0.38 -15.84
CA PHE A 734 5.00 1.56 -15.34
C PHE A 734 4.98 2.62 -16.46
N SER A 735 4.37 2.31 -17.57
CA SER A 735 4.05 3.27 -18.63
C SER A 735 2.60 3.67 -18.53
#